data_d4fde065d4b71bacb2ab580563035747
#
_entry.id   d4fde065d4b71bacb2ab580563035747
#
_cell.length_a   1.000
_cell.length_b   1.000
_cell.length_c   1.000
_cell.angle_alpha   90.00
_cell.angle_beta   90.00
_cell.angle_gamma   90.00
#
_symmetry.space_group_name_H-M   'P 1'
#
loop_
_entity.id
_entity.type
_entity.pdbx_description
1 polymer ?
#
loop_
_entity_poly.entity_id
_entity_poly.type
_entity_poly.pdbx_seq_one_letter_code
_entity_poly.pdbx_strand_id
1 'polypeptide(L)'
;TRADRRLCPKRAWVFTHGFKKFYRLEFDNGIREYKDSDLKVEKSVLSDKKALHIFLYLKEVSSVNTIPTETGLISLFTKYQQLNFIEEDCTMATFLKPSLLKVHKGLGIYLFPFRSNRSQMIAVRSAFSSQISVIQGPPGTGKTQTILNIIANIVATGKSVLVVSNNNAAVENVREKLEQVGFGFLVASLGRSEKQQLFIEKGQVGYPDMRDWSLENYDEETKVLHGLNEKVGNVFLKQEQLAQNRLLMESLLTEQSHFLSEHNYDEMRLESYKKGPSDRLMKMWLELESEAEACELAENSPLKRLIRFLHKMRRRFLLRIIYSIKHVQDRKVLLADMKALYYVCKLKELQCDIEVAETFLQETKADELLEAQTKTSLALLKHHLSLKYKDANIRPRFESKDLYRKSDEIAKEYPVVLSTTFSARNTLPGHIFDYLIMDEASQVSVDSAVLALSVARNAVIVGDVLQLSHIVDKEERPNLLKINHEFGIPEAYNCLEQSFLSSVLHVLPHAPQILLREHYRCEPIIIDFCNQKFYGGSLIIMSTSKGGETAMKVVKTVPGNLHRKIYDSQSGRWETFNQRENDELQHLLMAEPELEKDLGVITPYRGQVHLLRRNISNKLVEIDTIHKYQGREKDTIVFSTVLSQYDDFCDNPNLVNVAVSRAKRCFVLITNGNETTKPSIIGDLINYIQYHGVIVESKLHSIFDLLYSSYAQQRMHYLAGKPKVSDYDSENIAYNVLLTILKTHKVWNVLHVFPHYPLYDLIRDLSGLTDKQHRFVASPMAHVDFLISNRVTKQPVLAIEVNGFSYHHKGTAQAERDAIKRSILGAKGIRLLELDTVGSGEIEEVEAVLTNELGRIGTPDEA
;
A
#
# COMPACT_ATOMS: atom_id res chain seq x y z
N THR A 1 -10.41 -52.90 11.71
CA THR A 1 -9.93 -51.65 12.31
C THR A 1 -10.92 -50.54 11.96
N ARG A 2 -11.86 -50.24 12.87
CA ARG A 2 -12.76 -49.12 12.77
C ARG A 2 -11.95 -47.87 13.17
N ALA A 3 -11.75 -46.95 12.21
CA ALA A 3 -11.04 -45.70 12.38
C ALA A 3 -11.50 -44.90 13.60
N ASP A 4 -10.60 -44.15 14.19
CA ASP A 4 -10.72 -43.27 15.33
C ASP A 4 -11.98 -42.41 15.27
N ARG A 5 -13.04 -42.84 15.94
CA ARG A 5 -14.28 -42.11 16.05
C ARG A 5 -14.23 -41.30 17.35
N ARG A 6 -14.20 -39.97 17.26
CA ARG A 6 -14.30 -39.09 18.44
C ARG A 6 -15.65 -39.32 19.14
N LEU A 7 -15.58 -39.52 20.44
CA LEU A 7 -16.73 -39.67 21.31
C LEU A 7 -16.89 -38.39 22.14
N CYS A 8 -18.06 -37.77 22.08
CA CYS A 8 -18.40 -36.60 22.91
C CYS A 8 -19.49 -36.96 23.90
N PRO A 9 -19.13 -37.52 25.06
CA PRO A 9 -20.13 -37.93 26.08
C PRO A 9 -20.63 -36.70 26.84
N LYS A 10 -21.88 -36.76 27.32
CA LYS A 10 -22.46 -35.75 28.26
C LYS A 10 -21.78 -35.83 29.61
N ARG A 11 -21.51 -37.07 30.08
CA ARG A 11 -20.81 -37.36 31.34
C ARG A 11 -19.87 -38.53 31.16
N ALA A 12 -18.78 -38.53 31.90
CA ALA A 12 -17.79 -39.57 31.92
C ALA A 12 -17.44 -39.92 33.37
N TRP A 13 -17.47 -41.19 33.69
CA TRP A 13 -17.00 -41.74 34.96
C TRP A 13 -15.78 -42.63 34.69
N VAL A 14 -14.76 -42.46 35.51
CA VAL A 14 -13.55 -43.28 35.43
C VAL A 14 -13.48 -44.16 36.66
N PHE A 15 -13.41 -45.44 36.46
CA PHE A 15 -13.27 -46.43 37.49
C PHE A 15 -11.88 -47.06 37.42
N THR A 16 -11.24 -47.25 38.58
CA THR A 16 -9.94 -47.92 38.68
C THR A 16 -10.10 -49.19 39.48
N HIS A 17 -9.63 -50.30 38.90
CA HIS A 17 -9.55 -51.59 39.63
C HIS A 17 -8.12 -52.17 39.44
N GLY A 18 -7.30 -52.10 40.48
CA GLY A 18 -5.87 -52.36 40.39
C GLY A 18 -5.21 -51.34 39.45
N PHE A 19 -4.46 -51.87 38.47
CA PHE A 19 -3.77 -51.05 37.45
C PHE A 19 -4.64 -50.81 36.21
N LYS A 20 -5.91 -51.28 36.16
CA LYS A 20 -6.79 -51.12 35.00
C LYS A 20 -7.78 -50.00 35.20
N LYS A 21 -7.95 -49.16 34.15
CA LYS A 21 -8.96 -48.13 34.08
C LYS A 21 -10.11 -48.55 33.19
N PHE A 22 -11.33 -48.17 33.59
CA PHE A 22 -12.56 -48.35 32.83
C PHE A 22 -13.31 -47.03 32.77
N TYR A 23 -13.93 -46.74 31.63
CA TYR A 23 -14.67 -45.52 31.38
C TYR A 23 -16.14 -45.86 31.13
N ARG A 24 -17.03 -45.26 31.87
CA ARG A 24 -18.48 -45.24 31.61
C ARG A 24 -18.87 -43.88 31.05
N LEU A 25 -19.34 -43.87 29.81
CA LEU A 25 -19.65 -42.65 29.04
C LEU A 25 -21.15 -42.57 28.79
N GLU A 26 -21.78 -41.49 29.17
CA GLU A 26 -23.19 -41.17 28.92
C GLU A 26 -23.34 -40.31 27.69
N PHE A 27 -24.14 -40.75 26.73
CA PHE A 27 -24.49 -40.06 25.49
C PHE A 27 -26.01 -39.81 25.45
N ASP A 28 -26.51 -39.02 24.48
CA ASP A 28 -27.95 -38.82 24.28
C ASP A 28 -28.73 -40.12 24.07
N ASN A 29 -28.08 -41.13 23.52
CA ASN A 29 -28.64 -42.41 23.14
C ASN A 29 -28.29 -43.56 24.13
N GLY A 30 -27.84 -43.24 25.36
CA GLY A 30 -27.55 -44.22 26.40
C GLY A 30 -26.13 -44.21 26.93
N ILE A 31 -25.85 -45.13 27.85
CA ILE A 31 -24.57 -45.28 28.53
C ILE A 31 -23.78 -46.41 27.86
N ARG A 32 -22.48 -46.23 27.67
CA ARG A 32 -21.54 -47.18 27.12
C ARG A 32 -20.29 -47.32 28.00
N GLU A 33 -19.75 -48.51 28.08
CA GLU A 33 -18.54 -48.81 28.86
C GLU A 33 -17.39 -49.14 27.93
N TYR A 34 -16.19 -48.64 28.27
CA TYR A 34 -14.96 -48.85 27.50
C TYR A 34 -13.80 -49.19 28.45
N LYS A 35 -12.87 -49.96 27.99
CA LYS A 35 -11.59 -50.21 28.66
C LYS A 35 -10.58 -49.13 28.29
N ASP A 36 -9.54 -48.93 29.09
CA ASP A 36 -8.45 -47.97 28.83
C ASP A 36 -7.76 -48.23 27.47
N SER A 37 -7.68 -49.53 27.07
CA SER A 37 -7.16 -49.93 25.75
C SER A 37 -8.03 -49.49 24.56
N ASP A 38 -9.30 -49.18 24.79
CA ASP A 38 -10.29 -48.94 23.75
C ASP A 38 -10.47 -47.42 23.51
N LEU A 39 -9.90 -46.58 24.39
CA LEU A 39 -10.07 -45.14 24.38
C LEU A 39 -8.73 -44.41 24.54
N LYS A 40 -8.52 -43.39 23.73
CA LYS A 40 -7.50 -42.37 23.93
C LYS A 40 -8.18 -41.11 24.49
N VAL A 41 -7.85 -40.75 25.74
CA VAL A 41 -8.38 -39.56 26.39
C VAL A 41 -7.48 -38.38 26.06
N GLU A 42 -8.00 -37.45 25.31
CA GLU A 42 -7.27 -36.20 24.96
C GLU A 42 -7.91 -35.03 25.69
N LYS A 43 -7.07 -34.10 26.15
CA LYS A 43 -7.53 -32.86 26.77
C LYS A 43 -7.79 -31.79 25.70
N SER A 44 -8.95 -31.16 25.82
CA SER A 44 -9.21 -29.94 25.03
C SER A 44 -8.60 -28.71 25.72
N VAL A 45 -8.00 -27.80 24.93
CA VAL A 45 -7.54 -26.49 25.45
C VAL A 45 -8.68 -25.70 26.08
N LEU A 46 -9.94 -25.93 25.67
CA LEU A 46 -11.13 -25.30 26.26
C LEU A 46 -11.41 -25.72 27.70
N SER A 47 -10.69 -26.70 28.25
CA SER A 47 -10.70 -27.02 29.67
C SER A 47 -9.96 -25.96 30.53
N ASP A 48 -9.10 -25.16 29.93
CA ASP A 48 -8.44 -24.00 30.56
C ASP A 48 -9.39 -22.81 30.58
N LYS A 49 -9.63 -22.22 31.78
CA LYS A 49 -10.61 -21.16 31.96
C LYS A 49 -10.29 -19.90 31.16
N LYS A 50 -8.98 -19.55 31.04
CA LYS A 50 -8.54 -18.36 30.27
C LYS A 50 -8.72 -18.58 28.78
N ALA A 51 -8.30 -19.74 28.27
CA ALA A 51 -8.46 -20.11 26.87
C ALA A 51 -9.94 -20.18 26.48
N LEU A 52 -10.80 -20.75 27.33
CA LEU A 52 -12.24 -20.77 27.12
C LEU A 52 -12.84 -19.35 27.08
N HIS A 53 -12.42 -18.47 27.96
CA HIS A 53 -12.90 -17.09 28.01
C HIS A 53 -12.58 -16.34 26.71
N ILE A 54 -11.33 -16.43 26.22
CA ILE A 54 -10.91 -15.85 24.93
C ILE A 54 -11.69 -16.47 23.77
N PHE A 55 -11.88 -17.79 23.79
CA PHE A 55 -12.64 -18.49 22.76
C PHE A 55 -14.11 -18.00 22.70
N LEU A 56 -14.76 -17.84 23.86
CA LEU A 56 -16.14 -17.35 23.94
C LEU A 56 -16.25 -15.90 23.45
N TYR A 57 -15.27 -15.07 23.78
CA TYR A 57 -15.17 -13.72 23.22
C TYR A 57 -15.08 -13.72 21.68
N LEU A 58 -14.15 -14.48 21.10
CA LEU A 58 -14.00 -14.57 19.65
C LEU A 58 -15.25 -15.12 18.97
N LYS A 59 -15.94 -16.06 19.62
CA LYS A 59 -17.22 -16.57 19.15
C LYS A 59 -18.28 -15.46 19.12
N GLU A 60 -18.36 -14.60 20.15
CA GLU A 60 -19.32 -13.51 20.21
C GLU A 60 -19.00 -12.42 19.18
N VAL A 61 -17.73 -12.04 19.05
CA VAL A 61 -17.25 -11.14 17.98
C VAL A 61 -17.66 -11.65 16.61
N SER A 62 -17.52 -12.94 16.36
CA SER A 62 -17.89 -13.56 15.07
C SER A 62 -19.39 -13.52 14.77
N SER A 63 -20.26 -13.17 15.74
CA SER A 63 -21.69 -12.96 15.51
C SER A 63 -21.97 -11.60 14.87
N VAL A 64 -21.10 -10.62 15.10
CA VAL A 64 -21.20 -9.25 14.56
C VAL A 64 -20.53 -9.19 13.18
N ASN A 65 -19.36 -9.79 13.04
CA ASN A 65 -18.61 -9.83 11.77
C ASN A 65 -19.34 -10.73 10.76
N THR A 66 -20.11 -10.10 9.88
CA THR A 66 -20.85 -10.80 8.82
C THR A 66 -20.25 -10.54 7.46
N ILE A 67 -20.30 -11.56 6.59
CA ILE A 67 -19.76 -11.46 5.23
C ILE A 67 -20.93 -11.49 4.26
N PRO A 68 -21.08 -10.48 3.40
CA PRO A 68 -22.08 -10.49 2.35
C PRO A 68 -21.73 -11.57 1.30
N THR A 69 -22.70 -12.42 0.99
CA THR A 69 -22.63 -13.39 -0.10
C THR A 69 -23.84 -13.22 -1.00
N GLU A 70 -23.83 -13.86 -2.17
CA GLU A 70 -24.98 -13.86 -3.09
C GLU A 70 -26.28 -14.42 -2.47
N THR A 71 -26.15 -15.28 -1.46
CA THR A 71 -27.27 -15.93 -0.76
C THR A 71 -27.63 -15.27 0.58
N GLY A 72 -26.97 -14.16 0.94
CA GLY A 72 -27.22 -13.44 2.20
C GLY A 72 -25.95 -13.25 3.04
N LEU A 73 -26.11 -12.83 4.30
CA LEU A 73 -25.02 -12.62 5.25
C LEU A 73 -24.61 -13.95 5.90
N ILE A 74 -23.34 -14.32 5.83
CA ILE A 74 -22.80 -15.48 6.52
C ILE A 74 -22.00 -15.02 7.73
N SER A 75 -22.38 -15.52 8.91
CA SER A 75 -21.63 -15.33 10.16
C SER A 75 -20.70 -16.52 10.43
N LEU A 76 -19.49 -16.25 10.91
CA LEU A 76 -18.57 -17.27 11.40
C LEU A 76 -19.01 -17.90 12.73
N PHE A 77 -20.01 -17.34 13.38
CA PHE A 77 -20.55 -17.77 14.68
C PHE A 77 -20.95 -19.26 14.69
N THR A 78 -21.65 -19.70 13.63
CA THR A 78 -22.05 -21.11 13.50
C THR A 78 -20.87 -22.06 13.44
N LYS A 79 -19.74 -21.64 12.87
CA LYS A 79 -18.51 -22.43 12.80
C LYS A 79 -17.83 -22.51 14.16
N TYR A 80 -17.85 -21.41 14.95
CA TYR A 80 -17.40 -21.43 16.33
C TYR A 80 -18.28 -22.32 17.21
N GLN A 81 -19.60 -22.32 16.98
CA GLN A 81 -20.53 -23.21 17.72
C GLN A 81 -20.23 -24.70 17.52
N GLN A 82 -19.72 -25.08 16.37
CA GLN A 82 -19.35 -26.47 16.06
C GLN A 82 -18.02 -26.89 16.70
N LEU A 83 -17.23 -25.95 17.26
CA LEU A 83 -15.94 -26.22 17.90
C LEU A 83 -16.12 -26.49 19.39
N ASN A 84 -16.49 -27.71 19.71
CA ASN A 84 -16.63 -28.17 21.11
C ASN A 84 -15.33 -28.75 21.69
N PHE A 85 -14.34 -29.03 20.83
CA PHE A 85 -13.07 -29.62 21.21
C PHE A 85 -11.95 -29.05 20.34
N ILE A 86 -10.85 -28.61 20.96
CA ILE A 86 -9.65 -28.10 20.31
C ILE A 86 -8.46 -28.86 20.88
N GLU A 87 -7.76 -29.58 20.01
CA GLU A 87 -6.55 -30.32 20.39
C GLU A 87 -5.44 -29.38 20.84
N GLU A 88 -4.70 -29.73 21.89
CA GLU A 88 -3.55 -28.94 22.36
C GLU A 88 -2.42 -28.85 21.31
N ASP A 89 -2.40 -29.73 20.32
CA ASP A 89 -1.44 -29.78 19.22
C ASP A 89 -1.79 -28.84 18.05
N CYS A 90 -2.97 -28.24 18.09
CA CYS A 90 -3.46 -27.32 17.07
C CYS A 90 -2.93 -25.90 17.29
N THR A 91 -2.64 -25.15 16.20
CA THR A 91 -2.17 -23.75 16.28
C THR A 91 -3.19 -22.82 16.94
N MET A 92 -4.50 -23.09 16.81
CA MET A 92 -5.53 -22.36 17.55
C MET A 92 -5.35 -22.51 19.07
N ALA A 93 -5.03 -23.72 19.55
CA ALA A 93 -4.78 -23.96 20.97
C ALA A 93 -3.59 -23.13 21.47
N THR A 94 -2.52 -23.03 20.69
CA THR A 94 -1.35 -22.23 21.00
C THR A 94 -1.67 -20.73 21.05
N PHE A 95 -2.52 -20.23 20.16
CA PHE A 95 -2.95 -18.83 20.21
C PHE A 95 -3.82 -18.54 21.44
N LEU A 96 -4.75 -19.44 21.80
CA LEU A 96 -5.59 -19.29 23.00
C LEU A 96 -4.81 -19.50 24.30
N LYS A 97 -3.73 -20.30 24.28
CA LYS A 97 -2.87 -20.62 25.42
C LYS A 97 -1.39 -20.58 25.01
N PRO A 98 -0.74 -19.41 25.02
CA PRO A 98 0.62 -19.22 24.51
C PRO A 98 1.69 -20.13 25.08
N SER A 99 1.50 -20.65 26.30
CA SER A 99 2.41 -21.61 26.94
C SER A 99 2.53 -22.96 26.20
N LEU A 100 1.66 -23.23 25.22
CA LEU A 100 1.70 -24.44 24.38
C LEU A 100 2.63 -24.30 23.16
N LEU A 101 3.24 -23.12 22.92
CA LEU A 101 4.12 -22.91 21.79
C LEU A 101 5.30 -23.90 21.78
N LYS A 102 5.41 -24.66 20.69
CA LYS A 102 6.44 -25.68 20.53
C LYS A 102 7.61 -25.18 19.69
N VAL A 103 8.80 -25.56 20.09
CA VAL A 103 10.04 -25.35 19.33
C VAL A 103 10.39 -26.64 18.62
N HIS A 104 10.79 -26.54 17.36
CA HIS A 104 11.17 -27.65 16.50
C HIS A 104 12.68 -27.64 16.20
N LYS A 105 13.26 -28.77 15.87
CA LYS A 105 14.68 -28.89 15.51
C LYS A 105 15.03 -28.30 14.13
N GLY A 106 14.02 -27.90 13.36
CA GLY A 106 14.19 -27.51 11.96
C GLY A 106 14.39 -28.71 11.02
N LEU A 107 14.78 -28.40 9.77
CA LEU A 107 15.08 -29.42 8.76
C LEU A 107 16.59 -29.65 8.67
N GLY A 108 17.01 -30.88 8.28
CA GLY A 108 18.42 -31.19 8.05
C GLY A 108 19.00 -30.43 6.87
N ILE A 109 18.22 -30.20 5.82
CA ILE A 109 18.57 -29.40 4.66
C ILE A 109 17.38 -28.54 4.25
N TYR A 110 17.67 -27.35 3.69
CA TYR A 110 16.66 -26.42 3.18
C TYR A 110 16.83 -26.21 1.69
N LEU A 111 15.73 -26.28 0.95
CA LEU A 111 15.65 -26.11 -0.49
C LEU A 111 15.21 -24.69 -0.84
N PHE A 112 15.84 -24.10 -1.86
CA PHE A 112 15.51 -22.77 -2.36
C PHE A 112 15.27 -22.76 -3.87
N PRO A 113 14.29 -23.51 -4.40
CA PRO A 113 14.04 -23.64 -5.83
C PRO A 113 13.48 -22.37 -6.49
N PHE A 114 13.06 -21.37 -5.71
CA PHE A 114 12.51 -20.10 -6.19
C PHE A 114 13.45 -18.92 -5.96
N ARG A 115 14.76 -19.14 -6.00
CA ARG A 115 15.74 -18.16 -5.56
C ARG A 115 15.47 -17.66 -4.13
N SER A 116 16.37 -16.91 -3.57
CA SER A 116 16.20 -16.31 -2.24
C SER A 116 17.22 -15.19 -2.04
N ASN A 117 17.04 -14.46 -0.96
CA ASN A 117 18.05 -13.59 -0.36
C ASN A 117 18.29 -14.02 1.09
N ARG A 118 19.11 -13.27 1.81
CA ARG A 118 19.52 -13.65 3.16
C ARG A 118 18.34 -13.67 4.13
N SER A 119 17.54 -12.61 4.20
CA SER A 119 16.40 -12.55 5.13
C SER A 119 15.34 -13.60 4.80
N GLN A 120 15.12 -13.87 3.52
CA GLN A 120 14.22 -14.94 3.07
C GLN A 120 14.74 -16.33 3.48
N MET A 121 16.05 -16.60 3.37
CA MET A 121 16.63 -17.87 3.85
C MET A 121 16.43 -18.04 5.36
N ILE A 122 16.61 -16.97 6.13
CA ILE A 122 16.37 -16.97 7.59
C ILE A 122 14.89 -17.21 7.88
N ALA A 123 13.98 -16.56 7.13
CA ALA A 123 12.55 -16.72 7.27
C ALA A 123 12.08 -18.17 6.97
N VAL A 124 12.60 -18.78 5.91
CA VAL A 124 12.32 -20.19 5.59
C VAL A 124 12.80 -21.11 6.72
N ARG A 125 14.00 -20.92 7.24
CA ARG A 125 14.52 -21.72 8.38
C ARG A 125 13.64 -21.53 9.62
N SER A 126 13.22 -20.30 9.89
CA SER A 126 12.36 -19.94 11.01
C SER A 126 11.00 -20.64 10.95
N ALA A 127 10.40 -20.79 9.78
CA ALA A 127 9.12 -21.46 9.56
C ALA A 127 9.12 -22.92 10.02
N PHE A 128 10.29 -23.56 10.11
CA PHE A 128 10.45 -24.95 10.55
C PHE A 128 11.06 -25.08 11.94
N SER A 129 11.41 -23.99 12.61
CA SER A 129 12.01 -23.99 13.94
C SER A 129 10.99 -23.85 15.06
N SER A 130 9.74 -23.47 14.76
CA SER A 130 8.68 -23.25 15.73
C SER A 130 7.33 -23.66 15.16
N GLN A 131 6.39 -23.98 16.05
CA GLN A 131 5.01 -24.28 15.68
C GLN A 131 4.30 -23.09 15.01
N ILE A 132 4.56 -21.88 15.50
CA ILE A 132 4.08 -20.64 14.89
C ILE A 132 5.30 -19.73 14.66
N SER A 133 5.40 -19.18 13.45
CA SER A 133 6.41 -18.18 13.09
C SER A 133 5.75 -17.02 12.36
N VAL A 134 6.33 -15.84 12.51
CA VAL A 134 5.85 -14.59 11.90
C VAL A 134 6.90 -14.07 10.93
N ILE A 135 6.47 -13.72 9.72
CA ILE A 135 7.30 -13.11 8.69
C ILE A 135 6.72 -11.74 8.38
N GLN A 136 7.42 -10.70 8.79
CA GLN A 136 7.09 -9.34 8.42
C GLN A 136 7.75 -9.04 7.08
N GLY A 137 6.93 -8.76 6.07
CA GLY A 137 7.39 -8.55 4.71
C GLY A 137 6.94 -7.18 4.17
N PRO A 138 7.77 -6.15 4.30
CA PRO A 138 7.55 -4.86 3.65
C PRO A 138 7.30 -4.99 2.14
N PRO A 139 6.77 -3.95 1.49
CA PRO A 139 6.58 -3.95 0.04
C PRO A 139 7.89 -4.28 -0.70
N GLY A 140 7.82 -5.06 -1.78
CA GLY A 140 8.99 -5.35 -2.62
C GLY A 140 10.07 -6.25 -2.04
N THR A 141 9.87 -6.85 -0.86
CA THR A 141 10.85 -7.74 -0.20
C THR A 141 10.71 -9.23 -0.54
N GLY A 142 9.75 -9.59 -1.40
CA GLY A 142 9.59 -10.96 -1.89
C GLY A 142 8.83 -11.90 -0.97
N LYS A 143 7.76 -11.43 -0.28
CA LYS A 143 6.85 -12.29 0.53
C LYS A 143 6.43 -13.56 -0.20
N THR A 144 5.89 -13.43 -1.42
CA THR A 144 5.43 -14.58 -2.21
C THR A 144 6.56 -15.57 -2.50
N GLN A 145 7.77 -15.09 -2.80
CA GLN A 145 8.93 -15.93 -3.06
C GLN A 145 9.34 -16.72 -1.81
N THR A 146 9.27 -16.08 -0.63
CA THR A 146 9.49 -16.75 0.66
C THR A 146 8.45 -17.83 0.91
N ILE A 147 7.15 -17.52 0.67
CA ILE A 147 6.04 -18.48 0.77
C ILE A 147 6.29 -19.70 -0.12
N LEU A 148 6.69 -19.50 -1.37
CA LEU A 148 6.96 -20.58 -2.32
C LEU A 148 8.11 -21.48 -1.86
N ASN A 149 9.20 -20.91 -1.33
CA ASN A 149 10.29 -21.70 -0.77
C ASN A 149 9.86 -22.48 0.49
N ILE A 150 8.98 -21.91 1.33
CA ILE A 150 8.40 -22.64 2.48
C ILE A 150 7.54 -23.80 1.99
N ILE A 151 6.65 -23.57 1.00
CA ILE A 151 5.82 -24.63 0.38
C ILE A 151 6.70 -25.74 -0.19
N ALA A 152 7.77 -25.42 -0.90
CA ALA A 152 8.69 -26.39 -1.47
C ALA A 152 9.29 -27.32 -0.39
N ASN A 153 9.72 -26.76 0.73
CA ASN A 153 10.26 -27.52 1.84
C ASN A 153 9.19 -28.37 2.57
N ILE A 154 7.96 -27.86 2.72
CA ILE A 154 6.84 -28.61 3.30
C ILE A 154 6.54 -29.84 2.43
N VAL A 155 6.40 -29.62 1.12
CA VAL A 155 6.05 -30.68 0.16
C VAL A 155 7.20 -31.69 0.03
N ALA A 156 8.47 -31.25 0.03
CA ALA A 156 9.64 -32.14 0.04
C ALA A 156 9.66 -33.09 1.24
N THR A 157 9.12 -32.66 2.40
CA THR A 157 8.98 -33.51 3.59
C THR A 157 7.73 -34.39 3.59
N GLY A 158 6.97 -34.40 2.47
CA GLY A 158 5.74 -35.21 2.33
C GLY A 158 4.54 -34.68 3.10
N LYS A 159 4.59 -33.44 3.59
CA LYS A 159 3.57 -32.78 4.41
C LYS A 159 2.60 -31.95 3.56
N SER A 160 1.42 -31.65 4.15
CA SER A 160 0.36 -30.85 3.56
C SER A 160 0.40 -29.40 4.04
N VAL A 161 0.00 -28.45 3.17
CA VAL A 161 -0.08 -27.04 3.49
C VAL A 161 -1.36 -26.41 2.97
N LEU A 162 -2.01 -25.63 3.82
CA LEU A 162 -3.11 -24.75 3.46
C LEU A 162 -2.61 -23.31 3.38
N VAL A 163 -2.71 -22.70 2.22
CA VAL A 163 -2.38 -21.27 2.01
C VAL A 163 -3.67 -20.48 2.00
N VAL A 164 -3.77 -19.48 2.86
CA VAL A 164 -4.96 -18.62 2.97
C VAL A 164 -4.61 -17.13 2.88
N SER A 165 -5.50 -16.37 2.28
CA SER A 165 -5.47 -14.90 2.29
C SER A 165 -6.90 -14.37 2.15
N ASN A 166 -7.13 -13.15 2.63
CA ASN A 166 -8.38 -12.42 2.33
C ASN A 166 -8.39 -11.89 0.89
N ASN A 167 -7.21 -11.70 0.28
CA ASN A 167 -7.06 -11.27 -1.10
C ASN A 167 -6.91 -12.47 -2.05
N ASN A 168 -7.90 -12.66 -2.92
CA ASN A 168 -7.87 -13.72 -3.93
C ASN A 168 -6.66 -13.61 -4.88
N ALA A 169 -6.22 -12.38 -5.22
CA ALA A 169 -5.08 -12.17 -6.09
C ALA A 169 -3.77 -12.69 -5.48
N ALA A 170 -3.59 -12.58 -4.17
CA ALA A 170 -2.41 -13.11 -3.48
C ALA A 170 -2.31 -14.63 -3.59
N VAL A 171 -3.44 -15.32 -3.37
CA VAL A 171 -3.53 -16.79 -3.48
C VAL A 171 -3.33 -17.25 -4.93
N GLU A 172 -3.90 -16.53 -5.89
CA GLU A 172 -3.77 -16.82 -7.32
C GLU A 172 -2.32 -16.67 -7.78
N ASN A 173 -1.60 -15.64 -7.33
CA ASN A 173 -0.18 -15.44 -7.65
C ASN A 173 0.69 -16.62 -7.17
N VAL A 174 0.37 -17.21 -6.01
CA VAL A 174 1.07 -18.43 -5.54
C VAL A 174 0.80 -19.60 -6.50
N ARG A 175 -0.45 -19.78 -6.95
CA ARG A 175 -0.82 -20.82 -7.92
C ARG A 175 -0.06 -20.66 -9.23
N GLU A 176 -0.13 -19.47 -9.84
CA GLU A 176 0.51 -19.18 -11.12
C GLU A 176 2.02 -19.43 -11.08
N LYS A 177 2.69 -19.02 -10.02
CA LYS A 177 4.13 -19.24 -9.87
C LYS A 177 4.50 -20.72 -9.70
N LEU A 178 3.67 -21.51 -9.02
CA LEU A 178 3.87 -22.97 -8.95
C LEU A 178 3.61 -23.64 -10.31
N GLU A 179 2.61 -23.17 -11.06
CA GLU A 179 2.31 -23.65 -12.41
C GLU A 179 3.45 -23.38 -13.40
N GLN A 180 4.04 -22.15 -13.34
CA GLN A 180 5.17 -21.75 -14.20
C GLN A 180 6.40 -22.66 -14.09
N VAL A 181 6.63 -23.26 -12.92
CA VAL A 181 7.73 -24.22 -12.70
C VAL A 181 7.30 -25.69 -12.82
N GLY A 182 6.06 -25.94 -13.29
CA GLY A 182 5.55 -27.30 -13.53
C GLY A 182 5.01 -28.00 -12.28
N PHE A 183 4.75 -27.30 -11.19
CA PHE A 183 4.22 -27.85 -9.94
C PHE A 183 2.71 -27.61 -9.74
N GLY A 184 2.02 -27.13 -10.77
CA GLY A 184 0.56 -26.94 -10.72
C GLY A 184 -0.24 -28.21 -10.37
N PHE A 185 0.30 -29.40 -10.67
CA PHE A 185 -0.34 -30.67 -10.32
C PHE A 185 -0.41 -30.92 -8.81
N LEU A 186 0.36 -30.22 -7.97
CA LEU A 186 0.33 -30.30 -6.52
C LEU A 186 -0.76 -29.45 -5.89
N VAL A 187 -1.41 -28.55 -6.67
CA VAL A 187 -2.24 -27.47 -6.16
C VAL A 187 -3.73 -27.79 -6.31
N ALA A 188 -4.50 -27.60 -5.23
CA ALA A 188 -5.95 -27.61 -5.24
C ALA A 188 -6.49 -26.24 -4.77
N SER A 189 -7.17 -25.49 -5.65
CA SER A 189 -7.82 -24.21 -5.30
C SER A 189 -9.26 -24.47 -4.85
N LEU A 190 -9.52 -24.41 -3.53
CA LEU A 190 -10.78 -24.86 -2.92
C LEU A 190 -11.48 -23.76 -2.06
N GLY A 191 -11.17 -22.48 -2.26
CA GLY A 191 -11.63 -21.40 -1.40
C GLY A 191 -13.14 -21.16 -1.45
N ARG A 192 -13.69 -20.77 -2.59
CA ARG A 192 -15.12 -20.52 -2.80
C ARG A 192 -15.76 -21.69 -3.57
N SER A 193 -17.10 -21.83 -3.48
CA SER A 193 -17.86 -22.87 -4.21
C SER A 193 -17.56 -22.88 -5.69
N GLU A 194 -17.47 -21.74 -6.35
CA GLU A 194 -17.09 -21.60 -7.76
C GLU A 194 -15.67 -22.16 -8.04
N LYS A 195 -14.70 -21.86 -7.16
CA LYS A 195 -13.33 -22.40 -7.29
C LYS A 195 -13.29 -23.90 -7.04
N GLN A 196 -14.07 -24.41 -6.09
CA GLN A 196 -14.22 -25.86 -5.85
C GLN A 196 -14.79 -26.55 -7.08
N GLN A 197 -15.83 -26.01 -7.69
CA GLN A 197 -16.41 -26.55 -8.91
C GLN A 197 -15.42 -26.50 -10.06
N LEU A 198 -14.71 -25.37 -10.25
CA LEU A 198 -13.70 -25.24 -11.30
C LEU A 198 -12.54 -26.24 -11.10
N PHE A 199 -12.12 -26.50 -9.85
CA PHE A 199 -11.13 -27.50 -9.54
C PHE A 199 -11.61 -28.91 -9.92
N ILE A 200 -12.85 -29.27 -9.56
CA ILE A 200 -13.43 -30.58 -9.89
C ILE A 200 -13.55 -30.79 -11.39
N GLU A 201 -13.97 -29.78 -12.15
CA GLU A 201 -14.18 -29.87 -13.59
C GLU A 201 -12.88 -29.82 -14.41
N LYS A 202 -11.96 -28.92 -14.06
CA LYS A 202 -10.80 -28.55 -14.89
C LYS A 202 -9.47 -28.56 -14.14
N GLY A 203 -9.47 -28.44 -12.82
CA GLY A 203 -8.26 -28.29 -12.02
C GLY A 203 -7.50 -29.59 -11.73
N GLN A 204 -8.10 -30.76 -11.98
CA GLN A 204 -7.48 -32.04 -11.73
C GLN A 204 -6.61 -32.46 -12.93
N VAL A 205 -5.44 -31.80 -13.08
CA VAL A 205 -4.48 -32.08 -14.15
C VAL A 205 -3.73 -33.39 -13.89
N GLY A 206 -3.28 -34.05 -14.94
CA GLY A 206 -2.47 -35.28 -14.84
C GLY A 206 -1.09 -35.04 -14.23
N TYR A 207 -0.39 -36.15 -13.94
CA TYR A 207 1.01 -36.05 -13.51
C TYR A 207 1.87 -35.57 -14.67
N PRO A 208 2.90 -34.74 -14.40
CA PRO A 208 3.93 -34.44 -15.39
C PRO A 208 4.81 -35.67 -15.66
N ASP A 209 5.60 -35.62 -16.74
CA ASP A 209 6.63 -36.63 -16.98
C ASP A 209 7.73 -36.50 -15.89
N MET A 210 7.92 -37.54 -15.10
CA MET A 210 8.85 -37.56 -13.97
C MET A 210 10.04 -38.51 -14.22
N ARG A 211 10.25 -39.01 -15.45
CA ARG A 211 11.33 -39.95 -15.75
C ARG A 211 12.70 -39.44 -15.38
N ASP A 212 12.92 -38.13 -15.64
CA ASP A 212 14.19 -37.48 -15.38
C ASP A 212 14.26 -36.79 -14.00
N TRP A 213 13.29 -37.05 -13.11
CA TRP A 213 13.26 -36.42 -11.78
C TRP A 213 14.03 -37.21 -10.72
N SER A 214 14.36 -38.46 -10.96
CA SER A 214 15.12 -39.29 -10.03
C SER A 214 16.61 -38.98 -10.10
N LEU A 215 17.23 -38.76 -8.96
CA LEU A 215 18.68 -38.56 -8.85
C LEU A 215 19.35 -39.88 -8.46
N GLU A 216 20.40 -40.25 -9.17
CA GLU A 216 21.21 -41.43 -8.84
C GLU A 216 22.10 -41.18 -7.62
N ASN A 217 22.64 -39.95 -7.49
CA ASN A 217 23.58 -39.52 -6.46
C ASN A 217 22.94 -38.55 -5.44
N TYR A 218 21.82 -38.94 -4.86
CA TYR A 218 21.06 -38.05 -3.93
C TYR A 218 21.90 -37.54 -2.75
N ASP A 219 22.70 -38.39 -2.11
CA ASP A 219 23.52 -37.98 -0.95
C ASP A 219 24.64 -37.01 -1.32
N GLU A 220 25.18 -37.13 -2.53
CA GLU A 220 26.20 -36.22 -3.06
C GLU A 220 25.60 -34.83 -3.37
N GLU A 221 24.48 -34.82 -4.06
CA GLU A 221 23.73 -33.58 -4.36
C GLU A 221 23.28 -32.85 -3.08
N THR A 222 22.91 -33.58 -2.05
CA THR A 222 22.58 -33.05 -0.73
C THR A 222 23.77 -32.35 -0.06
N LYS A 223 24.97 -32.96 -0.15
CA LYS A 223 26.23 -32.38 0.37
C LYS A 223 26.63 -31.13 -0.44
N VAL A 224 26.48 -31.20 -1.76
CA VAL A 224 26.70 -30.06 -2.66
C VAL A 224 25.81 -28.89 -2.28
N LEU A 225 24.50 -29.12 -2.09
CA LEU A 225 23.56 -28.07 -1.70
C LEU A 225 23.91 -27.47 -0.32
N HIS A 226 24.37 -28.27 0.63
CA HIS A 226 24.80 -27.76 1.94
C HIS A 226 25.96 -26.78 1.79
N GLY A 227 26.99 -27.16 1.02
CA GLY A 227 28.12 -26.26 0.73
C GLY A 227 27.71 -25.00 -0.06
N LEU A 228 26.77 -25.12 -1.01
CA LEU A 228 26.22 -23.98 -1.76
C LEU A 228 25.48 -23.02 -0.82
N ASN A 229 24.65 -23.52 0.11
CA ASN A 229 23.93 -22.70 1.07
C ASN A 229 24.85 -21.86 1.96
N GLU A 230 26.02 -22.38 2.34
CA GLU A 230 27.04 -21.65 3.10
C GLU A 230 27.72 -20.57 2.25
N LYS A 231 28.17 -20.91 1.04
CA LYS A 231 28.83 -19.96 0.12
C LYS A 231 27.89 -18.82 -0.26
N VAL A 232 26.64 -19.13 -0.61
CA VAL A 232 25.60 -18.15 -0.94
C VAL A 232 25.32 -17.21 0.24
N GLY A 233 25.39 -17.70 1.48
CA GLY A 233 25.28 -16.85 2.66
C GLY A 233 26.32 -15.72 2.71
N ASN A 234 27.57 -16.01 2.32
CA ASN A 234 28.65 -15.00 2.22
C ASN A 234 28.42 -14.03 1.05
N VAL A 235 27.94 -14.53 -0.08
CA VAL A 235 27.57 -13.69 -1.24
C VAL A 235 26.49 -12.68 -0.82
N PHE A 236 25.44 -13.11 -0.12
CA PHE A 236 24.38 -12.20 0.34
C PHE A 236 24.91 -11.13 1.28
N LEU A 237 25.79 -11.47 2.23
CA LEU A 237 26.41 -10.47 3.11
C LEU A 237 27.14 -9.38 2.33
N LYS A 238 27.85 -9.77 1.25
CA LYS A 238 28.56 -8.81 0.40
C LYS A 238 27.60 -7.97 -0.45
N GLN A 239 26.53 -8.57 -0.96
CA GLN A 239 25.49 -7.84 -1.69
C GLN A 239 24.78 -6.81 -0.79
N GLU A 240 24.48 -7.17 0.47
CA GLU A 240 23.90 -6.24 1.45
C GLU A 240 24.85 -5.07 1.74
N GLN A 241 26.14 -5.33 1.96
CA GLN A 241 27.15 -4.30 2.18
C GLN A 241 27.27 -3.37 0.96
N LEU A 242 27.31 -3.93 -0.23
CA LEU A 242 27.34 -3.17 -1.48
C LEU A 242 26.14 -2.24 -1.61
N ALA A 243 24.93 -2.74 -1.38
CA ALA A 243 23.69 -1.97 -1.47
C ALA A 243 23.67 -0.82 -0.43
N GLN A 244 24.06 -1.10 0.82
CA GLN A 244 24.14 -0.09 1.87
C GLN A 244 25.16 1.00 1.55
N ASN A 245 26.35 0.62 1.05
CA ASN A 245 27.39 1.59 0.66
C ASN A 245 26.95 2.46 -0.52
N ARG A 246 26.25 1.91 -1.51
CA ARG A 246 25.68 2.66 -2.64
C ARG A 246 24.63 3.67 -2.18
N LEU A 247 23.68 3.26 -1.33
CA LEU A 247 22.67 4.16 -0.78
C LEU A 247 23.31 5.29 0.04
N LEU A 248 24.28 4.96 0.89
CA LEU A 248 25.00 5.96 1.68
C LEU A 248 25.77 6.93 0.78
N MET A 249 26.36 6.44 -0.31
CA MET A 249 27.08 7.26 -1.28
C MET A 249 26.13 8.25 -1.98
N GLU A 250 24.95 7.80 -2.44
CA GLU A 250 23.92 8.66 -3.05
C GLU A 250 23.40 9.73 -2.08
N SER A 251 23.13 9.34 -0.83
CA SER A 251 22.72 10.29 0.22
C SER A 251 23.78 11.35 0.50
N LEU A 252 25.05 10.95 0.61
CA LEU A 252 26.15 11.89 0.83
C LEU A 252 26.42 12.79 -0.37
N LEU A 253 26.23 12.33 -1.60
CA LEU A 253 26.32 13.17 -2.81
C LEU A 253 25.25 14.25 -2.81
N THR A 254 24.01 13.89 -2.45
CA THR A 254 22.92 14.87 -2.32
C THR A 254 23.21 15.88 -1.22
N GLU A 255 23.63 15.44 -0.03
CA GLU A 255 23.98 16.34 1.08
C GLU A 255 25.18 17.24 0.72
N GLN A 256 26.18 16.72 0.03
CA GLN A 256 27.33 17.50 -0.46
C GLN A 256 26.87 18.59 -1.44
N SER A 257 25.98 18.27 -2.37
CA SER A 257 25.50 19.25 -3.37
C SER A 257 24.76 20.39 -2.72
N HIS A 258 23.88 20.13 -1.76
CA HIS A 258 23.19 21.16 -0.97
C HIS A 258 24.17 22.00 -0.16
N PHE A 259 25.13 21.36 0.53
CA PHE A 259 26.11 22.06 1.33
C PHE A 259 26.99 23.00 0.49
N LEU A 260 27.44 22.55 -0.69
CA LEU A 260 28.25 23.37 -1.59
C LEU A 260 27.48 24.55 -2.18
N SER A 261 26.18 24.35 -2.50
CA SER A 261 25.33 25.43 -3.03
C SER A 261 25.03 26.50 -1.99
N GLU A 262 24.76 26.12 -0.73
CA GLU A 262 24.49 27.08 0.36
C GLU A 262 25.70 27.92 0.73
N HIS A 263 26.91 27.37 0.63
CA HIS A 263 28.13 28.00 1.10
C HIS A 263 28.96 28.68 0.01
N ASN A 264 28.48 28.69 -1.26
CA ASN A 264 29.25 29.21 -2.42
C ASN A 264 30.72 28.74 -2.39
N TYR A 265 30.92 27.42 -2.20
CA TYR A 265 32.23 26.85 -1.87
C TYR A 265 33.14 26.77 -3.10
N ASP A 266 34.43 27.18 -2.93
CA ASP A 266 35.44 27.08 -3.98
C ASP A 266 35.99 25.63 -4.09
N GLU A 267 35.65 24.90 -5.16
CA GLU A 267 36.10 23.53 -5.41
C GLU A 267 37.61 23.42 -5.53
N MET A 268 38.32 24.44 -6.09
CA MET A 268 39.77 24.44 -6.18
C MET A 268 40.47 24.37 -4.80
N ARG A 269 39.78 24.91 -3.77
CA ARG A 269 40.29 24.86 -2.42
C ARG A 269 40.24 23.45 -1.85
N LEU A 270 39.21 22.66 -2.17
CA LEU A 270 39.08 21.25 -1.76
C LEU A 270 40.17 20.36 -2.38
N GLU A 271 40.53 20.61 -3.64
CA GLU A 271 41.57 19.86 -4.32
C GLU A 271 42.95 20.05 -3.69
N SER A 272 43.18 21.16 -3.01
CA SER A 272 44.44 21.44 -2.34
C SER A 272 44.66 20.62 -1.08
N TYR A 273 43.60 20.02 -0.51
CA TYR A 273 43.66 19.22 0.71
C TYR A 273 43.99 17.76 0.47
N LYS A 274 44.80 17.16 1.37
CA LYS A 274 45.06 15.72 1.33
C LYS A 274 43.85 14.95 1.79
N LYS A 275 43.53 13.85 1.10
CA LYS A 275 42.49 12.91 1.46
C LYS A 275 43.03 11.96 2.53
N GLY A 276 42.33 11.90 3.66
CA GLY A 276 42.69 11.09 4.83
C GLY A 276 41.45 10.42 5.44
N PRO A 277 41.59 9.69 6.57
CA PRO A 277 40.49 8.96 7.19
C PRO A 277 39.30 9.89 7.57
N SER A 278 38.13 9.66 6.98
CA SER A 278 36.93 10.48 7.17
C SER A 278 36.46 10.49 8.63
N ASP A 279 36.48 9.34 9.32
CA ASP A 279 36.05 9.20 10.73
C ASP A 279 36.87 10.04 11.69
N ARG A 280 38.18 10.17 11.42
CA ARG A 280 39.05 11.01 12.22
C ARG A 280 38.76 12.50 12.02
N LEU A 281 38.43 12.88 10.78
CA LEU A 281 38.04 14.24 10.45
C LEU A 281 36.71 14.63 11.12
N MET A 282 35.74 13.75 11.07
CA MET A 282 34.45 13.95 11.73
C MET A 282 34.58 14.08 13.25
N LYS A 283 35.40 13.25 13.90
CA LYS A 283 35.66 13.38 15.33
C LYS A 283 36.26 14.75 15.68
N MET A 284 37.26 15.21 14.91
CA MET A 284 37.85 16.53 15.13
C MET A 284 36.89 17.67 14.87
N TRP A 285 35.98 17.50 13.93
CA TRP A 285 34.91 18.47 13.62
C TRP A 285 33.90 18.58 14.78
N LEU A 286 33.42 17.45 15.31
CA LEU A 286 32.54 17.39 16.49
C LEU A 286 33.21 17.98 17.75
N GLU A 287 34.50 17.69 17.98
CA GLU A 287 35.25 18.31 19.08
C GLU A 287 35.34 19.84 18.96
N LEU A 288 35.51 20.33 17.73
CA LEU A 288 35.51 21.78 17.46
C LEU A 288 34.14 22.41 17.69
N GLU A 289 33.09 21.75 17.31
CA GLU A 289 31.69 22.25 17.44
C GLU A 289 31.29 22.26 18.93
N SER A 290 31.55 21.19 19.68
CA SER A 290 31.22 21.09 21.10
C SER A 290 32.04 22.04 21.98
N GLU A 291 33.27 22.39 21.58
CA GLU A 291 34.07 23.42 22.29
C GLU A 291 33.41 24.80 22.27
N ALA A 292 32.48 25.07 21.35
CA ALA A 292 31.75 26.34 21.30
C ALA A 292 30.70 26.42 22.41
N GLU A 293 29.96 25.33 22.60
CA GLU A 293 28.90 25.24 23.59
C GLU A 293 29.48 25.18 25.02
N ALA A 294 30.63 24.51 25.18
CA ALA A 294 31.30 24.41 26.47
C ALA A 294 32.04 25.69 26.92
N CYS A 295 32.35 26.63 25.98
CA CYS A 295 32.98 27.90 26.35
C CYS A 295 32.07 28.84 27.16
N GLU A 296 30.77 28.71 27.06
CA GLU A 296 29.78 29.49 27.83
C GLU A 296 29.61 29.01 29.27
N LEU A 297 30.04 27.77 29.61
CA LEU A 297 29.80 27.10 30.91
C LEU A 297 31.03 26.76 31.74
N ALA A 298 32.21 27.34 31.48
CA ALA A 298 33.44 26.75 31.97
C ALA A 298 34.00 27.34 33.27
N GLU A 299 34.13 26.47 34.25
CA GLU A 299 35.02 26.63 35.44
C GLU A 299 36.49 26.85 35.07
N ASN A 300 37.11 27.87 35.71
CA ASN A 300 38.47 28.39 35.46
C ASN A 300 39.59 27.59 36.11
N SER A 301 39.78 26.29 35.88
CA SER A 301 40.92 25.53 36.37
C SER A 301 42.14 25.64 35.43
N PRO A 302 43.36 26.00 35.93
CA PRO A 302 44.55 26.13 35.08
C PRO A 302 44.98 24.80 34.42
N LEU A 303 44.73 23.67 35.06
CA LEU A 303 45.00 22.34 34.50
C LEU A 303 44.10 22.02 33.31
N LYS A 304 42.79 22.39 33.37
CA LYS A 304 41.85 22.24 32.26
C LYS A 304 42.22 23.14 31.07
N ARG A 305 42.78 24.35 31.33
CA ARG A 305 43.28 25.24 30.28
C ARG A 305 44.50 24.64 29.54
N LEU A 306 45.45 24.03 30.29
CA LEU A 306 46.62 23.39 29.70
C LEU A 306 46.22 22.16 28.85
N ILE A 307 45.29 21.34 29.32
CA ILE A 307 44.78 20.16 28.58
C ILE A 307 44.07 20.63 27.28
N ARG A 308 43.21 21.65 27.33
CA ARG A 308 42.59 22.26 26.13
C ARG A 308 43.64 22.79 25.16
N PHE A 309 44.66 23.45 25.64
CA PHE A 309 45.74 23.97 24.80
C PHE A 309 46.51 22.85 24.09
N LEU A 310 46.83 21.76 24.79
CA LEU A 310 47.49 20.58 24.22
C LEU A 310 46.59 19.89 23.19
N HIS A 311 45.28 19.72 23.47
CA HIS A 311 44.31 19.19 22.52
C HIS A 311 44.19 20.07 21.25
N LYS A 312 44.17 21.40 21.41
CA LYS A 312 44.14 22.35 20.30
C LYS A 312 45.42 22.29 19.46
N MET A 313 46.60 22.17 20.11
CA MET A 313 47.86 21.97 19.40
C MET A 313 47.94 20.65 18.64
N ARG A 314 47.55 19.54 19.30
CA ARG A 314 47.48 18.21 18.69
C ARG A 314 46.54 18.19 17.48
N ARG A 315 45.36 18.78 17.60
CA ARG A 315 44.39 18.88 16.51
C ARG A 315 44.93 19.71 15.33
N ARG A 316 45.48 20.90 15.56
CA ARG A 316 46.12 21.73 14.54
C ARG A 316 47.26 21.00 13.82
N PHE A 317 48.03 20.24 14.53
CA PHE A 317 49.12 19.43 13.99
C PHE A 317 48.59 18.31 13.11
N LEU A 318 47.55 17.60 13.54
CA LEU A 318 46.90 16.54 12.78
C LEU A 318 46.24 17.05 11.53
N LEU A 319 45.51 18.16 11.59
CA LEU A 319 44.86 18.81 10.43
C LEU A 319 45.90 19.22 9.38
N ARG A 320 47.05 19.74 9.84
CA ARG A 320 48.11 20.16 8.92
C ARG A 320 48.85 18.96 8.28
N ILE A 321 49.12 17.91 9.01
CA ILE A 321 49.92 16.76 8.51
C ILE A 321 49.05 15.83 7.67
N ILE A 322 47.87 15.49 8.19
CA ILE A 322 47.02 14.48 7.54
C ILE A 322 46.25 15.06 6.37
N TYR A 323 45.69 16.27 6.54
CA TYR A 323 44.77 16.85 5.56
C TYR A 323 45.34 18.08 4.83
N SER A 324 46.58 18.51 5.20
CA SER A 324 47.20 19.70 4.59
C SER A 324 46.45 21.01 4.85
N ILE A 325 45.48 21.02 5.78
CA ILE A 325 44.74 22.23 6.16
C ILE A 325 45.71 23.20 6.86
N LYS A 326 46.06 24.29 6.18
CA LYS A 326 46.89 25.37 6.71
C LYS A 326 46.03 26.32 7.58
N HIS A 327 46.63 27.15 8.38
CA HIS A 327 45.95 28.09 9.29
C HIS A 327 44.78 28.80 8.68
N VAL A 328 43.57 28.44 9.12
CA VAL A 328 42.35 29.21 8.89
C VAL A 328 42.09 29.97 10.20
N GLN A 329 42.15 31.31 10.17
CA GLN A 329 41.89 32.18 11.33
C GLN A 329 40.42 32.18 11.74
N ASP A 330 39.54 32.10 10.77
CA ASP A 330 38.11 32.05 11.00
C ASP A 330 37.64 30.61 11.27
N ARG A 331 37.01 30.41 12.41
CA ARG A 331 36.49 29.13 12.87
C ARG A 331 35.33 28.62 11.96
N LYS A 332 34.46 29.52 11.50
CA LYS A 332 33.33 29.13 10.64
C LYS A 332 33.85 28.56 9.31
N VAL A 333 34.83 29.21 8.73
CA VAL A 333 35.52 28.76 7.51
C VAL A 333 36.21 27.42 7.72
N LEU A 334 36.87 27.21 8.89
CA LEU A 334 37.53 25.94 9.20
C LEU A 334 36.51 24.79 9.33
N LEU A 335 35.37 25.01 9.99
CA LEU A 335 34.31 24.04 10.14
C LEU A 335 33.69 23.66 8.78
N ALA A 336 33.48 24.68 7.91
CA ALA A 336 33.01 24.46 6.56
C ALA A 336 34.01 23.65 5.70
N ASP A 337 35.31 24.01 5.77
CA ASP A 337 36.38 23.28 5.09
C ASP A 337 36.46 21.81 5.54
N MET A 338 36.37 21.57 6.85
CA MET A 338 36.39 20.21 7.39
C MET A 338 35.16 19.41 6.98
N LYS A 339 33.97 20.01 6.92
CA LYS A 339 32.75 19.35 6.49
C LYS A 339 32.81 19.02 5.00
N ALA A 340 33.23 19.98 4.17
CA ALA A 340 33.42 19.75 2.74
C ALA A 340 34.45 18.66 2.45
N LEU A 341 35.59 18.67 3.15
CA LEU A 341 36.60 17.63 3.01
C LEU A 341 36.14 16.27 3.52
N TYR A 342 35.30 16.23 4.55
CA TYR A 342 34.69 14.99 5.02
C TYR A 342 33.90 14.29 3.91
N TYR A 343 33.03 15.00 3.18
CA TYR A 343 32.30 14.42 2.06
C TYR A 343 33.25 13.82 1.04
N VAL A 344 34.27 14.56 0.60
CA VAL A 344 35.26 14.07 -0.37
C VAL A 344 36.00 12.81 0.10
N CYS A 345 36.43 12.79 1.38
CA CYS A 345 37.11 11.64 1.94
C CYS A 345 36.20 10.44 2.09
N LYS A 346 34.95 10.64 2.62
CA LYS A 346 34.00 9.57 2.85
C LYS A 346 33.50 8.96 1.55
N LEU A 347 33.19 9.78 0.54
CA LEU A 347 32.81 9.30 -0.78
C LEU A 347 33.91 8.45 -1.43
N LYS A 348 35.18 8.84 -1.26
CA LYS A 348 36.29 8.03 -1.77
C LYS A 348 36.46 6.70 -1.02
N GLU A 349 36.26 6.67 0.29
CA GLU A 349 36.25 5.43 1.09
C GLU A 349 35.14 4.50 0.63
N LEU A 350 33.91 5.04 0.51
CA LEU A 350 32.77 4.28 0.04
C LEU A 350 32.97 3.73 -1.38
N GLN A 351 33.56 4.53 -2.29
CA GLN A 351 33.87 4.07 -3.64
C GLN A 351 34.83 2.87 -3.61
N CYS A 352 35.88 2.93 -2.77
CA CYS A 352 36.81 1.82 -2.60
C CYS A 352 36.13 0.57 -2.01
N ASP A 353 35.26 0.75 -1.00
CA ASP A 353 34.52 -0.37 -0.39
C ASP A 353 33.52 -1.00 -1.38
N ILE A 354 32.91 -0.19 -2.23
CA ILE A 354 32.04 -0.65 -3.34
C ILE A 354 32.87 -1.49 -4.33
N GLU A 355 34.01 -0.98 -4.80
CA GLU A 355 34.89 -1.69 -5.74
C GLU A 355 35.38 -3.03 -5.17
N VAL A 356 35.76 -3.08 -3.90
CA VAL A 356 36.16 -4.32 -3.21
C VAL A 356 35.01 -5.32 -3.15
N ALA A 357 33.78 -4.84 -2.85
CA ALA A 357 32.61 -5.73 -2.81
C ALA A 357 32.25 -6.25 -4.20
N GLU A 358 32.26 -5.40 -5.23
CA GLU A 358 32.01 -5.78 -6.62
C GLU A 358 33.04 -6.80 -7.13
N THR A 359 34.32 -6.56 -6.87
CA THR A 359 35.41 -7.49 -7.21
C THR A 359 35.19 -8.86 -6.56
N PHE A 360 34.85 -8.88 -5.27
CA PHE A 360 34.54 -10.14 -4.57
C PHE A 360 33.38 -10.89 -5.23
N LEU A 361 32.28 -10.18 -5.58
CA LEU A 361 31.11 -10.80 -6.21
C LEU A 361 31.43 -11.34 -7.61
N GLN A 362 32.31 -10.67 -8.37
CA GLN A 362 32.78 -11.11 -9.67
C GLN A 362 33.71 -12.32 -9.55
N GLU A 363 34.73 -12.28 -8.68
CA GLU A 363 35.70 -13.38 -8.46
C GLU A 363 35.00 -14.65 -7.95
N THR A 364 34.03 -14.51 -7.08
CA THR A 364 33.23 -15.64 -6.55
C THR A 364 32.19 -16.14 -7.53
N LYS A 365 32.00 -15.46 -8.68
CA LYS A 365 30.92 -15.76 -9.65
C LYS A 365 29.57 -15.90 -8.97
N ALA A 366 29.19 -14.86 -8.22
CA ALA A 366 28.05 -14.86 -7.34
C ALA A 366 26.75 -15.35 -8.01
N ASP A 367 26.48 -14.89 -9.25
CA ASP A 367 25.27 -15.29 -10.00
C ASP A 367 25.27 -16.76 -10.37
N GLU A 368 26.43 -17.33 -10.74
CA GLU A 368 26.56 -18.77 -11.02
C GLU A 368 26.30 -19.61 -9.74
N LEU A 369 26.77 -19.16 -8.57
CA LEU A 369 26.52 -19.83 -7.30
C LEU A 369 25.03 -19.80 -6.92
N LEU A 370 24.36 -18.66 -7.11
CA LEU A 370 22.92 -18.51 -6.86
C LEU A 370 22.09 -19.39 -7.79
N GLU A 371 22.48 -19.45 -9.05
CA GLU A 371 21.84 -20.31 -10.04
C GLU A 371 22.07 -21.79 -9.74
N ALA A 372 23.27 -22.19 -9.36
CA ALA A 372 23.60 -23.55 -8.93
C ALA A 372 22.78 -23.98 -7.72
N GLN A 373 22.68 -23.12 -6.68
CA GLN A 373 21.84 -23.37 -5.51
C GLN A 373 20.38 -23.61 -5.92
N THR A 374 19.84 -22.76 -6.80
CA THR A 374 18.46 -22.87 -7.27
C THR A 374 18.23 -24.18 -8.06
N LYS A 375 19.13 -24.51 -8.99
CA LYS A 375 19.07 -25.73 -9.81
C LYS A 375 19.19 -26.98 -8.96
N THR A 376 20.15 -27.06 -8.05
CA THR A 376 20.31 -28.21 -7.14
C THR A 376 19.12 -28.36 -6.21
N SER A 377 18.59 -27.24 -5.64
CA SER A 377 17.38 -27.25 -4.83
C SER A 377 16.17 -27.77 -5.62
N LEU A 378 16.00 -27.36 -6.86
CA LEU A 378 14.92 -27.80 -7.73
C LEU A 378 15.06 -29.30 -8.10
N ALA A 379 16.28 -29.77 -8.35
CA ALA A 379 16.55 -31.19 -8.65
C ALA A 379 16.21 -32.07 -7.44
N LEU A 380 16.64 -31.68 -6.25
CA LEU A 380 16.29 -32.39 -5.01
C LEU A 380 14.78 -32.38 -4.73
N LEU A 381 14.09 -31.25 -4.93
CA LEU A 381 12.64 -31.18 -4.82
C LEU A 381 11.94 -32.14 -5.80
N LYS A 382 12.35 -32.14 -7.06
CA LYS A 382 11.82 -33.05 -8.08
C LYS A 382 12.07 -34.51 -7.71
N HIS A 383 13.25 -34.83 -7.18
CA HIS A 383 13.55 -36.18 -6.69
C HIS A 383 12.58 -36.61 -5.57
N HIS A 384 12.37 -35.75 -4.56
CA HIS A 384 11.39 -36.06 -3.50
C HIS A 384 9.96 -36.26 -4.03
N LEU A 385 9.53 -35.49 -5.00
CA LEU A 385 8.23 -35.62 -5.65
C LEU A 385 8.15 -36.93 -6.46
N SER A 386 9.21 -37.30 -7.18
CA SER A 386 9.25 -38.52 -7.96
C SER A 386 9.10 -39.77 -7.06
N LEU A 387 9.72 -39.81 -5.88
CA LEU A 387 9.56 -40.88 -4.92
C LEU A 387 8.09 -41.11 -4.51
N LYS A 388 7.28 -40.06 -4.52
CA LYS A 388 5.87 -40.13 -4.12
C LYS A 388 4.93 -40.45 -5.29
N TYR A 389 5.19 -39.93 -6.49
CA TYR A 389 4.23 -39.94 -7.59
C TYR A 389 4.66 -40.80 -8.80
N LYS A 390 5.92 -41.22 -8.92
CA LYS A 390 6.46 -41.94 -10.09
C LYS A 390 5.75 -43.26 -10.39
N ASP A 391 5.37 -44.03 -9.36
CA ASP A 391 4.77 -45.35 -9.52
C ASP A 391 3.23 -45.32 -9.63
N ALA A 392 2.62 -44.13 -9.58
CA ALA A 392 1.19 -43.93 -9.71
C ALA A 392 0.79 -43.89 -11.20
N ASN A 393 0.38 -45.03 -11.74
CA ASN A 393 -0.02 -45.18 -13.15
C ASN A 393 -1.23 -44.32 -13.55
N ILE A 394 -2.18 -44.11 -12.62
CA ILE A 394 -3.42 -43.36 -12.86
C ILE A 394 -3.65 -42.43 -11.66
N ARG A 395 -3.84 -41.16 -11.96
CA ARG A 395 -4.19 -40.17 -10.95
C ARG A 395 -5.63 -40.33 -10.50
N PRO A 396 -5.94 -40.45 -9.18
CA PRO A 396 -7.31 -40.50 -8.72
C PRO A 396 -8.05 -39.20 -9.07
N ARG A 397 -9.28 -39.33 -9.56
CA ARG A 397 -10.19 -38.18 -9.78
C ARG A 397 -11.21 -38.14 -8.67
N PHE A 398 -11.48 -36.90 -8.21
CA PHE A 398 -12.40 -36.65 -7.12
C PHE A 398 -13.64 -35.93 -7.63
N GLU A 399 -14.77 -36.18 -6.99
CA GLU A 399 -16.04 -35.50 -7.22
C GLU A 399 -16.34 -34.50 -6.08
N SER A 400 -17.31 -33.59 -6.26
CA SER A 400 -17.67 -32.60 -5.23
C SER A 400 -18.00 -33.22 -3.86
N LYS A 401 -18.63 -34.40 -3.82
CA LYS A 401 -18.92 -35.13 -2.58
C LYS A 401 -17.66 -35.65 -1.87
N ASP A 402 -16.58 -35.90 -2.61
CA ASP A 402 -15.33 -36.41 -2.09
C ASP A 402 -14.58 -35.34 -1.28
N LEU A 403 -14.81 -34.07 -1.53
CA LEU A 403 -14.26 -32.98 -0.71
C LEU A 403 -14.61 -33.12 0.77
N TYR A 404 -15.76 -33.74 1.07
CA TYR A 404 -16.23 -34.00 2.44
C TYR A 404 -15.94 -35.43 2.93
N ARG A 405 -15.86 -36.41 2.05
CA ARG A 405 -15.75 -37.82 2.42
C ARG A 405 -14.32 -38.32 2.40
N LYS A 406 -13.48 -37.73 1.53
CA LYS A 406 -12.09 -38.14 1.26
C LYS A 406 -11.10 -37.03 1.41
N SER A 407 -11.34 -36.11 2.37
CA SER A 407 -10.50 -34.91 2.59
C SER A 407 -9.02 -35.27 2.78
N ASP A 408 -8.71 -36.34 3.51
CA ASP A 408 -7.34 -36.81 3.73
C ASP A 408 -6.68 -37.36 2.45
N GLU A 409 -7.44 -38.05 1.60
CA GLU A 409 -6.94 -38.58 0.32
C GLU A 409 -6.63 -37.42 -0.63
N ILE A 410 -7.51 -36.39 -0.67
CA ILE A 410 -7.31 -35.18 -1.48
C ILE A 410 -6.09 -34.43 -1.00
N ALA A 411 -5.92 -34.23 0.30
CA ALA A 411 -4.75 -33.52 0.86
C ALA A 411 -3.43 -34.30 0.65
N LYS A 412 -3.49 -35.62 0.58
CA LYS A 412 -2.33 -36.46 0.22
C LYS A 412 -1.98 -36.32 -1.26
N GLU A 413 -2.99 -36.28 -2.12
CA GLU A 413 -2.81 -36.15 -3.58
C GLU A 413 -2.43 -34.71 -3.99
N TYR A 414 -3.07 -33.70 -3.40
CA TYR A 414 -2.84 -32.30 -3.59
C TYR A 414 -2.33 -31.66 -2.29
N PRO A 415 -1.03 -31.75 -2.00
CA PRO A 415 -0.47 -31.31 -0.72
C PRO A 415 -0.50 -29.79 -0.53
N VAL A 416 -0.71 -29.02 -1.59
CA VAL A 416 -0.84 -27.56 -1.55
C VAL A 416 -2.29 -27.20 -1.81
N VAL A 417 -2.98 -26.76 -0.77
CA VAL A 417 -4.39 -26.36 -0.87
C VAL A 417 -4.47 -24.85 -0.71
N LEU A 418 -5.19 -24.21 -1.63
CA LEU A 418 -5.38 -22.75 -1.65
C LEU A 418 -6.82 -22.41 -1.27
N SER A 419 -6.99 -21.45 -0.34
CA SER A 419 -8.31 -21.03 0.15
C SER A 419 -8.34 -19.58 0.56
N THR A 420 -9.52 -19.10 0.96
CA THR A 420 -9.66 -17.85 1.70
C THR A 420 -9.66 -18.12 3.20
N THR A 421 -9.30 -17.14 4.02
CA THR A 421 -9.32 -17.25 5.49
C THR A 421 -10.69 -17.71 5.99
N PHE A 422 -11.78 -17.16 5.42
CA PHE A 422 -13.14 -17.52 5.78
C PHE A 422 -13.54 -18.96 5.42
N SER A 423 -12.99 -19.49 4.33
CA SER A 423 -13.31 -20.83 3.84
C SER A 423 -12.40 -21.92 4.41
N ALA A 424 -11.31 -21.54 5.08
CA ALA A 424 -10.26 -22.48 5.53
C ALA A 424 -10.80 -23.74 6.18
N ARG A 425 -11.74 -23.61 7.12
CA ARG A 425 -12.32 -24.73 7.85
C ARG A 425 -13.24 -25.63 6.99
N ASN A 426 -13.84 -25.09 5.94
CA ASN A 426 -14.75 -25.84 5.06
C ASN A 426 -14.06 -26.32 3.79
N THR A 427 -12.79 -26.02 3.61
CA THR A 427 -12.02 -26.37 2.40
C THR A 427 -11.88 -27.89 2.24
N LEU A 428 -11.41 -28.56 3.28
CA LEU A 428 -11.37 -30.02 3.41
C LEU A 428 -11.81 -30.41 4.82
N PRO A 429 -13.12 -30.55 5.06
CA PRO A 429 -13.65 -30.77 6.41
C PRO A 429 -13.13 -32.06 7.03
N GLY A 430 -12.66 -31.95 8.28
CA GLY A 430 -12.10 -33.07 9.05
C GLY A 430 -10.61 -33.30 8.84
N HIS A 431 -9.99 -32.75 7.81
CA HIS A 431 -8.54 -32.83 7.62
C HIS A 431 -7.81 -31.76 8.45
N ILE A 432 -6.71 -32.14 9.11
CA ILE A 432 -5.80 -31.23 9.82
C ILE A 432 -4.51 -31.13 9.02
N PHE A 433 -4.26 -29.98 8.45
CA PHE A 433 -3.04 -29.71 7.68
C PHE A 433 -1.81 -29.70 8.57
N ASP A 434 -0.67 -30.11 8.02
CA ASP A 434 0.60 -30.00 8.75
C ASP A 434 1.01 -28.53 8.91
N TYR A 435 0.75 -27.69 7.90
CA TYR A 435 1.05 -26.27 7.90
C TYR A 435 -0.12 -25.42 7.38
N LEU A 436 -0.30 -24.27 8.01
CA LEU A 436 -1.07 -23.15 7.49
C LEU A 436 -0.11 -22.02 7.14
N ILE A 437 -0.22 -21.46 5.95
CA ILE A 437 0.43 -20.19 5.59
C ILE A 437 -0.66 -19.14 5.41
N MET A 438 -0.63 -18.08 6.22
CA MET A 438 -1.59 -16.99 6.12
C MET A 438 -0.86 -15.76 5.56
N ASP A 439 -1.21 -15.37 4.34
CA ASP A 439 -0.65 -14.18 3.68
C ASP A 439 -1.55 -12.95 3.89
N GLU A 440 -0.95 -11.76 3.89
CA GLU A 440 -1.58 -10.47 4.19
C GLU A 440 -2.34 -10.47 5.53
N ALA A 441 -1.75 -11.09 6.56
CA ALA A 441 -2.37 -11.27 7.88
C ALA A 441 -2.69 -9.96 8.62
N SER A 442 -2.11 -8.84 8.22
CA SER A 442 -2.47 -7.49 8.71
C SER A 442 -3.89 -7.08 8.32
N GLN A 443 -4.45 -7.62 7.23
CA GLN A 443 -5.80 -7.32 6.75
C GLN A 443 -6.86 -8.29 7.27
N VAL A 444 -6.46 -9.27 8.08
CA VAL A 444 -7.36 -10.32 8.57
C VAL A 444 -7.85 -9.97 9.97
N SER A 445 -9.17 -10.11 10.20
CA SER A 445 -9.75 -9.98 11.53
C SER A 445 -9.31 -11.15 12.45
N VAL A 446 -9.16 -10.87 13.73
CA VAL A 446 -8.66 -11.86 14.70
C VAL A 446 -9.57 -13.10 14.77
N ASP A 447 -10.88 -12.91 14.81
CA ASP A 447 -11.86 -13.99 14.89
C ASP A 447 -11.81 -14.94 13.66
N SER A 448 -11.68 -14.39 12.44
CA SER A 448 -11.63 -15.22 11.24
C SER A 448 -10.29 -15.96 11.12
N ALA A 449 -9.19 -15.31 11.47
CA ALA A 449 -7.87 -15.91 11.43
C ALA A 449 -7.71 -17.04 12.46
N VAL A 450 -8.19 -16.81 13.69
CA VAL A 450 -8.13 -17.84 14.75
C VAL A 450 -8.96 -19.05 14.37
N LEU A 451 -10.08 -18.86 13.69
CA LEU A 451 -10.85 -19.97 13.14
C LEU A 451 -10.05 -20.76 12.08
N ALA A 452 -9.30 -20.06 11.22
CA ALA A 452 -8.42 -20.72 10.24
C ALA A 452 -7.27 -21.49 10.93
N LEU A 453 -6.73 -21.00 12.05
CA LEU A 453 -5.73 -21.73 12.84
C LEU A 453 -6.25 -23.11 13.34
N SER A 454 -7.57 -23.29 13.44
CA SER A 454 -8.15 -24.56 13.95
C SER A 454 -7.91 -25.76 13.06
N VAL A 455 -7.43 -25.58 11.83
CA VAL A 455 -7.24 -26.66 10.86
C VAL A 455 -5.77 -27.01 10.60
N ALA A 456 -4.83 -26.51 11.40
CA ALA A 456 -3.41 -26.79 11.18
C ALA A 456 -2.62 -27.03 12.46
N ARG A 457 -1.54 -27.82 12.35
CA ARG A 457 -0.60 -28.13 13.43
C ARG A 457 0.50 -27.07 13.56
N ASN A 458 0.94 -26.50 12.46
CA ASN A 458 1.93 -25.43 12.40
C ASN A 458 1.39 -24.26 11.59
N ALA A 459 1.83 -23.04 11.87
CA ALA A 459 1.41 -21.85 11.13
C ALA A 459 2.58 -20.90 10.82
N VAL A 460 2.57 -20.36 9.61
CA VAL A 460 3.44 -19.27 9.17
C VAL A 460 2.57 -18.08 8.87
N ILE A 461 2.71 -17.03 9.66
CA ILE A 461 1.90 -15.82 9.55
C ILE A 461 2.71 -14.77 8.81
N VAL A 462 2.25 -14.36 7.62
CA VAL A 462 2.95 -13.43 6.73
C VAL A 462 2.14 -12.15 6.58
N GLY A 463 2.78 -11.01 6.71
CA GLY A 463 2.13 -9.71 6.56
C GLY A 463 3.07 -8.56 6.90
N ASP A 464 2.52 -7.38 7.04
CA ASP A 464 3.26 -6.18 7.43
C ASP A 464 2.37 -5.28 8.31
N VAL A 465 2.77 -5.04 9.54
CA VAL A 465 2.00 -4.20 10.49
C VAL A 465 2.01 -2.72 10.10
N LEU A 466 2.95 -2.30 9.27
CA LEU A 466 3.10 -0.93 8.79
C LEU A 466 2.40 -0.68 7.45
N GLN A 467 1.68 -1.69 6.93
CA GLN A 467 0.73 -1.54 5.83
C GLN A 467 -0.71 -1.47 6.35
N LEU A 468 -1.68 -1.37 5.42
CA LEU A 468 -3.09 -1.26 5.79
C LEU A 468 -3.52 -2.44 6.65
N SER A 469 -4.12 -2.12 7.78
CA SER A 469 -4.69 -3.08 8.72
C SER A 469 -6.15 -3.40 8.39
N HIS A 470 -6.68 -4.44 9.02
CA HIS A 470 -8.10 -4.72 9.02
C HIS A 470 -8.89 -3.51 9.53
N ILE A 471 -9.94 -3.12 8.82
CA ILE A 471 -10.81 -2.00 9.17
C ILE A 471 -12.15 -2.57 9.62
N VAL A 472 -12.56 -2.19 10.82
CA VAL A 472 -13.89 -2.49 11.35
C VAL A 472 -14.89 -1.48 10.79
N ASP A 473 -15.99 -1.95 10.23
CA ASP A 473 -17.06 -1.09 9.71
C ASP A 473 -17.67 -0.23 10.84
N LYS A 474 -17.98 1.02 10.50
CA LYS A 474 -18.53 2.00 11.47
C LYS A 474 -19.84 1.50 12.12
N GLU A 475 -20.62 0.71 11.40
CA GLU A 475 -21.88 0.14 11.85
C GLU A 475 -21.67 -0.99 12.88
N GLU A 476 -20.58 -1.74 12.77
CA GLU A 476 -20.22 -2.85 13.66
C GLU A 476 -19.52 -2.38 14.94
N ARG A 477 -18.82 -1.25 14.87
CA ARG A 477 -18.00 -0.70 15.97
C ARG A 477 -18.73 -0.59 17.33
N PRO A 478 -19.98 -0.10 17.43
CA PRO A 478 -20.68 0.01 18.70
C PRO A 478 -20.95 -1.36 19.35
N ASN A 479 -21.27 -2.39 18.54
CA ASN A 479 -21.53 -3.73 19.03
C ASN A 479 -20.24 -4.39 19.55
N LEU A 480 -19.12 -4.22 18.82
CA LEU A 480 -17.83 -4.72 19.24
C LEU A 480 -17.32 -4.04 20.52
N LEU A 481 -17.54 -2.74 20.67
CA LEU A 481 -17.23 -2.02 21.92
C LEU A 481 -17.99 -2.61 23.11
N LYS A 482 -19.28 -2.93 22.93
CA LYS A 482 -20.09 -3.56 23.98
C LYS A 482 -19.55 -4.93 24.35
N ILE A 483 -19.24 -5.78 23.38
CA ILE A 483 -18.66 -7.12 23.58
C ILE A 483 -17.31 -7.01 24.31
N ASN A 484 -16.42 -6.10 23.89
CA ASN A 484 -15.13 -5.89 24.54
C ASN A 484 -15.29 -5.51 26.01
N HIS A 485 -16.26 -4.63 26.33
CA HIS A 485 -16.53 -4.23 27.70
C HIS A 485 -17.10 -5.39 28.55
N GLU A 486 -18.02 -6.18 27.99
CA GLU A 486 -18.64 -7.33 28.68
C GLU A 486 -17.61 -8.43 29.00
N PHE A 487 -16.68 -8.69 28.10
CA PHE A 487 -15.68 -9.75 28.28
C PHE A 487 -14.42 -9.29 29.04
N GLY A 488 -14.08 -8.00 29.06
CA GLY A 488 -12.87 -7.49 29.71
C GLY A 488 -11.58 -8.16 29.19
N ILE A 489 -11.44 -8.25 27.88
CA ILE A 489 -10.37 -8.97 27.17
C ILE A 489 -9.03 -8.23 27.27
N PRO A 490 -7.89 -8.93 27.42
CA PRO A 490 -6.58 -8.32 27.25
C PRO A 490 -6.42 -7.66 25.89
N GLU A 491 -5.76 -6.52 25.82
CA GLU A 491 -5.61 -5.70 24.62
C GLU A 491 -5.05 -6.48 23.41
N ALA A 492 -4.16 -7.45 23.67
CA ALA A 492 -3.60 -8.31 22.65
C ALA A 492 -4.65 -9.10 21.83
N TYR A 493 -5.83 -9.36 22.40
CA TYR A 493 -6.93 -10.07 21.74
C TYR A 493 -8.07 -9.16 21.28
N ASN A 494 -7.96 -7.85 21.47
CA ASN A 494 -9.03 -6.89 21.16
C ASN A 494 -9.26 -6.80 19.65
N CYS A 495 -10.32 -7.40 19.14
CA CYS A 495 -10.65 -7.44 17.70
C CYS A 495 -11.01 -6.07 17.11
N LEU A 496 -11.27 -5.06 17.93
CA LEU A 496 -11.57 -3.71 17.47
C LEU A 496 -10.31 -2.92 17.12
N GLU A 497 -9.21 -3.13 17.85
CA GLU A 497 -7.98 -2.35 17.76
C GLU A 497 -6.82 -3.14 17.13
N GLN A 498 -6.92 -4.48 17.09
CA GLN A 498 -5.87 -5.35 16.58
C GLN A 498 -6.27 -6.02 15.27
N SER A 499 -5.36 -5.98 14.29
CA SER A 499 -5.37 -6.97 13.21
C SER A 499 -4.87 -8.31 13.73
N PHE A 500 -5.09 -9.39 12.99
CA PHE A 500 -4.57 -10.70 13.42
C PHE A 500 -3.04 -10.71 13.55
N LEU A 501 -2.32 -10.11 12.59
CA LEU A 501 -0.86 -10.03 12.66
C LEU A 501 -0.39 -9.31 13.92
N SER A 502 -0.97 -8.14 14.22
CA SER A 502 -0.67 -7.37 15.42
C SER A 502 -0.98 -8.17 16.70
N SER A 503 -2.15 -8.84 16.73
CA SER A 503 -2.55 -9.70 17.84
C SER A 503 -1.55 -10.84 18.07
N VAL A 504 -1.12 -11.56 17.02
CA VAL A 504 -0.14 -12.66 17.15
C VAL A 504 1.20 -12.15 17.70
N LEU A 505 1.68 -10.99 17.27
CA LEU A 505 2.93 -10.41 17.77
C LEU A 505 2.87 -10.11 19.26
N HIS A 506 1.71 -9.65 19.76
CA HIS A 506 1.51 -9.38 21.19
C HIS A 506 1.25 -10.65 22.00
N VAL A 507 0.46 -11.60 21.47
CA VAL A 507 0.09 -12.84 22.16
C VAL A 507 1.26 -13.82 22.22
N LEU A 508 2.09 -13.89 21.17
CA LEU A 508 3.19 -14.83 21.04
C LEU A 508 4.56 -14.13 20.85
N PRO A 509 5.02 -13.30 21.82
CA PRO A 509 6.26 -12.54 21.68
C PRO A 509 7.51 -13.43 21.55
N HIS A 510 7.43 -14.69 21.97
CA HIS A 510 8.52 -15.66 21.87
C HIS A 510 8.49 -16.49 20.56
N ALA A 511 7.46 -16.34 19.73
CA ALA A 511 7.47 -16.92 18.40
C ALA A 511 8.56 -16.24 17.55
N PRO A 512 9.26 -16.96 16.68
CA PRO A 512 10.23 -16.35 15.78
C PRO A 512 9.57 -15.28 14.90
N GLN A 513 10.17 -14.10 14.88
CA GLN A 513 9.70 -12.94 14.09
C GLN A 513 10.84 -12.51 13.16
N ILE A 514 10.63 -12.61 11.87
CA ILE A 514 11.65 -12.27 10.87
C ILE A 514 11.14 -11.14 10.00
N LEU A 515 11.91 -10.06 9.92
CA LEU A 515 11.68 -8.97 8.98
C LEU A 515 12.44 -9.28 7.68
N LEU A 516 11.73 -9.33 6.55
CA LEU A 516 12.34 -9.34 5.24
C LEU A 516 12.88 -7.94 4.95
N ARG A 517 14.16 -7.83 4.64
CA ARG A 517 14.86 -6.54 4.62
C ARG A 517 15.22 -6.07 3.22
N GLU A 518 15.55 -6.98 2.32
CA GLU A 518 16.07 -6.66 0.99
C GLU A 518 14.91 -6.27 0.06
N HIS A 519 14.93 -5.01 -0.36
CA HIS A 519 13.92 -4.42 -1.26
C HIS A 519 14.44 -4.34 -2.69
N TYR A 520 13.61 -4.80 -3.66
CA TYR A 520 14.01 -4.93 -5.08
C TYR A 520 13.09 -4.19 -6.06
N ARG A 521 12.06 -3.49 -5.58
CA ARG A 521 10.95 -3.01 -6.43
C ARG A 521 11.11 -1.56 -6.87
N CYS A 522 11.18 -0.66 -5.91
CA CYS A 522 11.06 0.77 -6.14
C CYS A 522 12.43 1.41 -6.42
N GLU A 523 12.43 2.56 -7.09
CA GLU A 523 13.58 3.45 -7.10
C GLU A 523 14.07 3.74 -5.68
N PRO A 524 15.39 3.81 -5.44
CA PRO A 524 15.95 3.98 -4.11
C PRO A 524 15.34 5.15 -3.32
N ILE A 525 15.23 6.31 -3.94
CA ILE A 525 14.68 7.53 -3.29
C ILE A 525 13.23 7.33 -2.85
N ILE A 526 12.41 6.61 -3.62
CA ILE A 526 11.00 6.38 -3.29
C ILE A 526 10.88 5.52 -2.04
N ILE A 527 11.58 4.39 -2.02
CA ILE A 527 11.45 3.47 -0.89
C ILE A 527 12.23 3.92 0.33
N ASP A 528 13.25 4.76 0.16
CA ASP A 528 14.03 5.27 1.28
C ASP A 528 13.22 6.20 2.19
N PHE A 529 12.27 6.98 1.63
CA PHE A 529 11.27 7.68 2.45
C PHE A 529 10.53 6.70 3.38
N CYS A 530 9.99 5.61 2.82
CA CYS A 530 9.30 4.60 3.61
C CYS A 530 10.24 3.94 4.63
N ASN A 531 11.47 3.64 4.23
CA ASN A 531 12.48 3.03 5.07
C ASN A 531 12.82 3.90 6.29
N GLN A 532 13.08 5.17 6.09
CA GLN A 532 13.40 6.10 7.18
C GLN A 532 12.19 6.37 8.06
N LYS A 533 11.02 6.65 7.44
CA LYS A 533 9.84 7.08 8.17
C LYS A 533 9.14 5.97 8.94
N PHE A 534 9.04 4.77 8.36
CA PHE A 534 8.24 3.68 8.90
C PHE A 534 9.08 2.50 9.39
N TYR A 535 10.16 2.13 8.69
CA TYR A 535 10.95 0.93 9.01
C TYR A 535 12.23 1.22 9.80
N GLY A 536 12.44 2.46 10.25
CA GLY A 536 13.61 2.86 11.07
C GLY A 536 14.95 2.56 10.41
N GLY A 537 15.06 2.67 9.08
CA GLY A 537 16.27 2.38 8.31
C GLY A 537 16.62 0.90 8.20
N SER A 538 15.68 -0.01 8.53
CA SER A 538 15.97 -1.46 8.59
C SER A 538 16.00 -2.13 7.22
N LEU A 539 15.40 -1.52 6.17
CA LEU A 539 15.39 -2.09 4.83
C LEU A 539 16.75 -1.90 4.15
N ILE A 540 17.11 -2.86 3.33
CA ILE A 540 18.31 -2.84 2.48
C ILE A 540 17.83 -2.65 1.05
N ILE A 541 18.13 -1.50 0.46
CA ILE A 541 17.66 -1.14 -0.88
C ILE A 541 18.60 -1.76 -1.90
N MET A 542 18.13 -2.82 -2.56
CA MET A 542 18.89 -3.59 -3.56
C MET A 542 18.69 -3.07 -4.98
N SER A 543 17.68 -2.24 -5.21
CA SER A 543 17.45 -1.57 -6.50
C SER A 543 18.51 -0.50 -6.74
N THR A 544 18.85 -0.30 -8.00
CA THR A 544 19.76 0.76 -8.44
C THR A 544 18.96 1.88 -9.11
N SER A 545 19.36 3.12 -8.91
CA SER A 545 18.70 4.27 -9.51
C SER A 545 18.77 4.22 -11.04
N LYS A 546 17.63 4.42 -11.69
CA LYS A 546 17.48 4.51 -13.15
C LYS A 546 16.88 5.84 -13.60
N GLY A 547 16.31 6.61 -12.70
CA GLY A 547 15.45 7.76 -13.01
C GLY A 547 16.03 9.14 -12.69
N GLY A 548 17.07 9.24 -11.88
CA GLY A 548 17.63 10.52 -11.44
C GLY A 548 16.66 11.37 -10.61
N GLU A 549 16.82 12.70 -10.65
CA GLU A 549 16.09 13.67 -9.81
C GLU A 549 14.55 13.71 -10.03
N THR A 550 14.04 13.03 -11.07
CA THR A 550 12.61 13.04 -11.43
C THR A 550 11.80 11.90 -10.81
N ALA A 551 12.41 11.02 -10.01
CA ALA A 551 11.71 9.87 -9.43
C ALA A 551 10.62 10.26 -8.42
N MET A 552 10.71 11.44 -7.79
CA MET A 552 9.67 11.96 -6.89
C MET A 552 9.33 13.41 -7.23
N LYS A 553 8.02 13.71 -7.28
CA LYS A 553 7.51 15.02 -7.65
C LYS A 553 6.33 15.42 -6.76
N VAL A 554 6.26 16.67 -6.35
CA VAL A 554 5.08 17.26 -5.71
C VAL A 554 4.50 18.31 -6.63
N VAL A 555 3.21 18.27 -6.86
CA VAL A 555 2.43 19.33 -7.50
C VAL A 555 1.54 19.96 -6.44
N LYS A 556 1.84 21.19 -6.06
CA LYS A 556 1.05 21.97 -5.10
C LYS A 556 0.02 22.81 -5.85
N THR A 557 -1.27 22.61 -5.53
CA THR A 557 -2.33 23.49 -6.05
C THR A 557 -2.24 24.87 -5.41
N VAL A 558 -2.95 25.85 -5.96
CA VAL A 558 -3.14 27.15 -5.30
C VAL A 558 -3.76 26.96 -3.91
N PRO A 559 -3.38 27.78 -2.90
CA PRO A 559 -3.96 27.73 -1.57
C PRO A 559 -5.47 27.98 -1.59
N GLY A 560 -6.23 27.30 -0.74
CA GLY A 560 -7.66 27.51 -0.59
C GLY A 560 -8.43 26.32 -0.07
N ASN A 561 -9.73 26.46 0.10
CA ASN A 561 -10.64 25.37 0.49
C ASN A 561 -11.26 24.73 -0.74
N LEU A 562 -10.47 23.96 -1.47
CA LEU A 562 -10.79 23.43 -2.80
C LEU A 562 -11.60 22.14 -2.76
N HIS A 563 -11.53 21.34 -1.67
CA HIS A 563 -12.30 20.09 -1.57
C HIS A 563 -13.80 20.36 -1.36
N ARG A 564 -14.62 19.45 -1.88
CA ARG A 564 -16.08 19.50 -1.79
C ARG A 564 -16.64 18.17 -1.28
N LYS A 565 -17.82 18.23 -0.67
CA LYS A 565 -18.60 17.07 -0.24
C LYS A 565 -19.97 17.09 -0.91
N ILE A 566 -20.33 15.99 -1.54
CA ILE A 566 -21.64 15.77 -2.17
C ILE A 566 -22.31 14.57 -1.50
N TYR A 567 -23.60 14.67 -1.25
CA TYR A 567 -24.40 13.51 -0.84
C TYR A 567 -24.83 12.72 -2.07
N ASP A 568 -24.32 11.49 -2.19
CA ASP A 568 -24.75 10.58 -3.25
C ASP A 568 -26.01 9.84 -2.79
N SER A 569 -27.13 10.12 -3.44
CA SER A 569 -28.44 9.52 -3.13
C SER A 569 -28.52 8.02 -3.49
N GLN A 570 -27.65 7.52 -4.37
CA GLN A 570 -27.62 6.10 -4.75
C GLN A 570 -26.91 5.26 -3.69
N SER A 571 -25.78 5.74 -3.19
CA SER A 571 -25.01 5.05 -2.15
C SER A 571 -25.45 5.43 -0.73
N GLY A 572 -26.24 6.49 -0.55
CA GLY A 572 -26.65 7.03 0.75
C GLY A 572 -25.51 7.64 1.57
N ARG A 573 -24.41 8.04 0.93
CA ARG A 573 -23.18 8.47 1.61
C ARG A 573 -22.69 9.82 1.08
N TRP A 574 -21.96 10.53 1.95
CA TRP A 574 -21.22 11.72 1.53
C TRP A 574 -19.94 11.33 0.81
N GLU A 575 -19.75 11.86 -0.40
CA GLU A 575 -18.55 11.70 -1.21
C GLU A 575 -17.71 12.98 -1.17
N THR A 576 -16.40 12.81 -0.96
CA THR A 576 -15.41 13.91 -0.93
C THR A 576 -14.59 13.89 -2.21
N PHE A 577 -14.40 15.04 -2.85
CA PHE A 577 -13.59 15.20 -4.04
C PHE A 577 -12.98 16.59 -4.13
N ASN A 578 -12.00 16.76 -5.02
CA ASN A 578 -11.30 18.00 -5.30
C ASN A 578 -11.12 18.13 -6.82
N GLN A 579 -11.89 19.06 -7.42
CA GLN A 579 -11.84 19.30 -8.86
C GLN A 579 -10.48 19.84 -9.27
N ARG A 580 -9.86 20.72 -8.47
CA ARG A 580 -8.56 21.30 -8.78
C ARG A 580 -7.45 20.25 -8.90
N GLU A 581 -7.41 19.27 -8.00
CA GLU A 581 -6.44 18.17 -8.11
C GLU A 581 -6.69 17.28 -9.35
N ASN A 582 -7.97 17.16 -9.79
CA ASN A 582 -8.29 16.52 -11.06
C ASN A 582 -7.75 17.32 -12.26
N ASP A 583 -7.93 18.65 -12.26
CA ASP A 583 -7.47 19.52 -13.34
C ASP A 583 -5.93 19.54 -13.42
N GLU A 584 -5.26 19.54 -12.25
CA GLU A 584 -3.80 19.41 -12.16
C GLU A 584 -3.30 18.08 -12.75
N LEU A 585 -4.00 16.98 -12.45
CA LEU A 585 -3.65 15.69 -13.04
C LEU A 585 -3.83 15.70 -14.56
N GLN A 586 -4.92 16.26 -15.07
CA GLN A 586 -5.13 16.40 -16.52
C GLN A 586 -4.04 17.23 -17.18
N HIS A 587 -3.69 18.37 -16.56
CA HIS A 587 -2.61 19.22 -17.03
C HIS A 587 -1.25 18.50 -17.01
N LEU A 588 -0.96 17.75 -15.96
CA LEU A 588 0.25 16.92 -15.86
C LEU A 588 0.31 15.87 -16.98
N LEU A 589 -0.80 15.18 -17.26
CA LEU A 589 -0.87 14.16 -18.31
C LEU A 589 -0.75 14.76 -19.72
N MET A 590 -1.26 15.98 -19.93
CA MET A 590 -1.05 16.71 -21.18
C MET A 590 0.41 17.13 -21.37
N ALA A 591 1.09 17.54 -20.30
CA ALA A 591 2.50 17.95 -20.34
C ALA A 591 3.46 16.77 -20.45
N GLU A 592 3.15 15.65 -19.84
CA GLU A 592 3.98 14.45 -19.75
C GLU A 592 3.21 13.17 -20.16
N PRO A 593 2.82 13.00 -21.44
CA PRO A 593 2.01 11.86 -21.91
C PRO A 593 2.67 10.49 -21.68
N GLU A 594 3.99 10.46 -21.55
CA GLU A 594 4.74 9.23 -21.27
C GLU A 594 4.35 8.57 -19.94
N LEU A 595 3.84 9.34 -18.98
CA LEU A 595 3.38 8.84 -17.69
C LEU A 595 2.19 7.88 -17.82
N GLU A 596 1.37 8.01 -18.85
CA GLU A 596 0.17 7.18 -19.06
C GLU A 596 0.47 5.70 -19.40
N LYS A 597 1.70 5.35 -19.78
CA LYS A 597 2.04 3.99 -20.25
C LYS A 597 1.80 2.91 -19.20
N ASP A 598 2.15 3.16 -17.94
CA ASP A 598 1.89 2.28 -16.81
C ASP A 598 1.59 3.12 -15.57
N LEU A 599 0.44 3.81 -15.60
CA LEU A 599 0.00 4.77 -14.59
C LEU A 599 -1.05 4.19 -13.65
N GLY A 600 -0.84 4.41 -12.37
CA GLY A 600 -1.85 4.25 -11.34
C GLY A 600 -2.16 5.58 -10.66
N VAL A 601 -3.45 5.91 -10.53
CA VAL A 601 -3.89 7.08 -9.75
C VAL A 601 -4.62 6.60 -8.52
N ILE A 602 -4.11 6.99 -7.36
CA ILE A 602 -4.63 6.55 -6.07
C ILE A 602 -5.07 7.75 -5.22
N THR A 603 -6.10 7.53 -4.43
CA THR A 603 -6.66 8.56 -3.56
C THR A 603 -7.33 7.91 -2.33
N PRO A 604 -7.43 8.59 -1.18
CA PRO A 604 -8.16 8.07 -0.02
C PRO A 604 -9.69 7.98 -0.24
N TYR A 605 -10.26 8.80 -1.13
CA TYR A 605 -11.69 9.05 -1.20
C TYR A 605 -12.36 8.52 -2.47
N ARG A 606 -13.49 7.82 -2.31
CA ARG A 606 -14.27 7.26 -3.46
C ARG A 606 -14.80 8.35 -4.39
N GLY A 607 -15.25 9.49 -3.85
CA GLY A 607 -15.73 10.61 -4.67
C GLY A 607 -14.68 11.11 -5.66
N GLN A 608 -13.40 11.16 -5.24
CA GLN A 608 -12.31 11.50 -6.14
C GLN A 608 -12.08 10.42 -7.21
N VAL A 609 -12.18 9.15 -6.85
CA VAL A 609 -12.11 8.05 -7.84
C VAL A 609 -13.19 8.19 -8.90
N HIS A 610 -14.43 8.50 -8.50
CA HIS A 610 -15.55 8.68 -9.45
C HIS A 610 -15.31 9.88 -10.36
N LEU A 611 -14.83 11.00 -9.81
CA LEU A 611 -14.50 12.19 -10.59
C LEU A 611 -13.41 11.91 -11.63
N LEU A 612 -12.30 11.33 -11.20
CA LEU A 612 -11.15 11.02 -12.04
C LEU A 612 -11.50 10.04 -13.17
N ARG A 613 -12.26 8.98 -12.87
CA ARG A 613 -12.73 8.00 -13.87
C ARG A 613 -13.65 8.60 -14.93
N ARG A 614 -14.39 9.64 -14.58
CA ARG A 614 -15.27 10.34 -15.54
C ARG A 614 -14.46 11.23 -16.48
N ASN A 615 -13.37 11.82 -16.00
CA ASN A 615 -12.62 12.85 -16.71
C ASN A 615 -11.39 12.29 -17.45
N ILE A 616 -10.85 11.15 -17.03
CA ILE A 616 -9.71 10.49 -17.71
C ILE A 616 -10.24 9.45 -18.70
N SER A 617 -10.05 9.73 -19.98
CA SER A 617 -10.57 8.89 -21.08
C SER A 617 -9.76 7.61 -21.30
N ASN A 618 -8.47 7.62 -20.93
CA ASN A 618 -7.59 6.47 -21.14
C ASN A 618 -7.90 5.34 -20.16
N LYS A 619 -8.45 4.23 -20.66
CA LYS A 619 -8.81 3.04 -19.87
C LYS A 619 -7.62 2.24 -19.35
N LEU A 620 -6.41 2.51 -19.83
CA LEU A 620 -5.18 1.86 -19.34
C LEU A 620 -4.74 2.45 -18.00
N VAL A 621 -5.17 3.67 -17.67
CA VAL A 621 -4.91 4.31 -16.39
C VAL A 621 -5.77 3.65 -15.31
N GLU A 622 -5.13 3.02 -14.35
CA GLU A 622 -5.82 2.39 -13.23
C GLU A 622 -6.07 3.41 -12.11
N ILE A 623 -7.36 3.69 -11.84
CA ILE A 623 -7.77 4.66 -10.82
C ILE A 623 -8.55 3.92 -9.74
N ASP A 624 -8.09 3.97 -8.49
CA ASP A 624 -8.83 3.38 -7.36
C ASP A 624 -8.46 4.01 -6.01
N THR A 625 -9.15 3.60 -4.96
CA THR A 625 -8.75 3.95 -3.61
C THR A 625 -7.48 3.19 -3.19
N ILE A 626 -6.69 3.79 -2.29
CA ILE A 626 -5.43 3.19 -1.80
C ILE A 626 -5.68 1.78 -1.25
N HIS A 627 -6.80 1.56 -0.54
CA HIS A 627 -7.16 0.24 0.01
C HIS A 627 -7.34 -0.83 -1.08
N LYS A 628 -8.00 -0.49 -2.19
CA LYS A 628 -8.18 -1.43 -3.31
C LYS A 628 -6.93 -1.57 -4.17
N TYR A 629 -6.00 -0.64 -4.04
CA TYR A 629 -4.73 -0.67 -4.76
C TYR A 629 -3.66 -1.51 -4.06
N GLN A 630 -3.93 -2.00 -2.84
CA GLN A 630 -3.00 -2.87 -2.13
C GLN A 630 -2.76 -4.17 -2.90
N GLY A 631 -1.49 -4.57 -3.01
CA GLY A 631 -1.06 -5.71 -3.82
C GLY A 631 -0.81 -5.40 -5.31
N ARG A 632 -1.23 -4.22 -5.80
CA ARG A 632 -0.92 -3.76 -7.16
C ARG A 632 0.30 -2.84 -7.16
N GLU A 633 0.89 -2.63 -8.32
CA GLU A 633 2.06 -1.76 -8.50
C GLU A 633 2.10 -1.22 -9.92
N LYS A 634 2.66 -0.03 -10.11
CA LYS A 634 2.81 0.63 -11.40
C LYS A 634 4.18 1.29 -11.50
N ASP A 635 4.62 1.54 -12.72
CA ASP A 635 5.85 2.30 -12.95
C ASP A 635 5.69 3.72 -12.38
N THR A 636 4.55 4.36 -12.64
CA THR A 636 4.19 5.66 -12.09
C THR A 636 2.96 5.58 -11.21
N ILE A 637 3.02 6.21 -10.05
CA ILE A 637 1.87 6.42 -9.15
C ILE A 637 1.65 7.92 -8.96
N VAL A 638 0.41 8.36 -9.18
CA VAL A 638 -0.05 9.67 -8.77
C VAL A 638 -0.96 9.52 -7.54
N PHE A 639 -0.61 10.21 -6.46
CA PHE A 639 -1.38 10.25 -5.24
C PHE A 639 -2.09 11.60 -5.10
N SER A 640 -3.42 11.62 -5.19
CA SER A 640 -4.28 12.79 -4.98
C SER A 640 -4.78 12.81 -3.53
N THR A 641 -4.40 13.82 -2.76
CA THR A 641 -4.72 13.94 -1.33
C THR A 641 -6.14 14.42 -1.05
N VAL A 642 -6.73 15.18 -1.96
CA VAL A 642 -8.09 15.70 -1.97
C VAL A 642 -8.36 16.82 -0.94
N LEU A 643 -7.91 16.66 0.30
CA LEU A 643 -8.27 17.57 1.39
C LEU A 643 -7.46 18.86 1.38
N SER A 644 -8.13 19.95 1.69
CA SER A 644 -7.49 21.26 1.94
C SER A 644 -6.76 21.34 3.28
N GLN A 645 -7.09 20.45 4.21
CA GLN A 645 -6.39 20.18 5.47
C GLN A 645 -6.44 18.69 5.71
N TYR A 646 -5.31 18.07 6.03
CA TYR A 646 -5.23 16.63 6.23
C TYR A 646 -5.92 16.23 7.53
N ASP A 647 -6.75 15.21 7.45
CA ASP A 647 -7.36 14.53 8.60
C ASP A 647 -6.59 13.25 8.94
N ASP A 648 -6.89 12.65 10.08
CA ASP A 648 -6.24 11.42 10.57
C ASP A 648 -6.40 10.24 9.59
N PHE A 649 -7.39 10.28 8.71
CA PHE A 649 -7.60 9.24 7.71
C PHE A 649 -6.65 9.40 6.51
N CYS A 650 -6.55 10.60 5.97
CA CYS A 650 -5.66 10.91 4.84
C CYS A 650 -4.18 10.83 5.26
N ASP A 651 -3.87 11.32 6.46
CA ASP A 651 -2.51 11.36 7.03
C ASP A 651 -2.13 10.08 7.82
N ASN A 652 -2.89 8.99 7.61
CA ASN A 652 -2.60 7.71 8.28
C ASN A 652 -1.27 7.13 7.79
N PRO A 653 -0.31 6.81 8.69
CA PRO A 653 1.02 6.31 8.32
C PRO A 653 0.98 5.06 7.46
N ASN A 654 0.09 4.11 7.75
CA ASN A 654 -0.03 2.88 6.98
C ASN A 654 -0.57 3.13 5.57
N LEU A 655 -1.48 4.12 5.42
CA LEU A 655 -2.03 4.54 4.15
C LEU A 655 -0.96 5.20 3.27
N VAL A 656 -0.20 6.14 3.84
CA VAL A 656 0.88 6.83 3.13
C VAL A 656 2.00 5.86 2.75
N ASN A 657 2.39 4.94 3.66
CA ASN A 657 3.39 3.89 3.37
C ASN A 657 2.96 3.03 2.17
N VAL A 658 1.69 2.59 2.15
CA VAL A 658 1.17 1.83 1.02
C VAL A 658 1.16 2.68 -0.24
N ALA A 659 0.70 3.93 -0.19
CA ALA A 659 0.62 4.81 -1.36
C ALA A 659 1.98 5.00 -2.04
N VAL A 660 3.00 5.39 -1.27
CA VAL A 660 4.35 5.63 -1.79
C VAL A 660 4.98 4.35 -2.35
N SER A 661 4.86 3.25 -1.63
CA SER A 661 5.49 1.97 -2.00
C SER A 661 4.85 1.24 -3.19
N ARG A 662 3.78 1.79 -3.82
CA ARG A 662 3.18 1.27 -5.07
C ARG A 662 3.94 1.71 -6.31
N ALA A 663 4.69 2.82 -6.24
CA ALA A 663 5.47 3.35 -7.35
C ALA A 663 6.78 2.57 -7.52
N LYS A 664 7.06 2.10 -8.75
CA LYS A 664 8.33 1.46 -9.08
C LYS A 664 9.38 2.48 -9.49
N ARG A 665 9.02 3.45 -10.33
CA ARG A 665 9.94 4.39 -10.98
C ARG A 665 9.67 5.85 -10.66
N CYS A 666 8.41 6.25 -10.61
CA CYS A 666 8.03 7.63 -10.39
C CYS A 666 6.85 7.74 -9.43
N PHE A 667 6.95 8.62 -8.44
CA PHE A 667 5.89 8.96 -7.51
C PHE A 667 5.57 10.45 -7.62
N VAL A 668 4.30 10.76 -7.89
CA VAL A 668 3.81 12.14 -7.99
C VAL A 668 2.77 12.37 -6.90
N LEU A 669 3.00 13.34 -6.04
CA LEU A 669 2.04 13.78 -5.04
C LEU A 669 1.33 15.03 -5.55
N ILE A 670 0.01 14.96 -5.74
CA ILE A 670 -0.81 16.17 -5.97
C ILE A 670 -1.48 16.53 -4.66
N THR A 671 -1.24 17.74 -4.20
CA THR A 671 -1.66 18.19 -2.88
C THR A 671 -2.02 19.67 -2.85
N ASN A 672 -2.66 20.09 -1.77
CA ASN A 672 -3.03 21.48 -1.58
C ASN A 672 -1.79 22.38 -1.35
N GLY A 673 -1.90 23.67 -1.68
CA GLY A 673 -0.88 24.69 -1.43
C GLY A 673 -1.00 25.37 -0.06
N ASN A 674 -1.86 24.87 0.84
CA ASN A 674 -2.03 25.47 2.16
C ASN A 674 -0.84 25.15 3.06
N GLU A 675 -0.44 26.10 3.91
CA GLU A 675 0.56 25.83 4.94
C GLU A 675 0.02 24.87 6.00
N THR A 676 0.78 23.83 6.28
CA THR A 676 0.47 22.89 7.36
C THR A 676 1.08 23.37 8.67
N THR A 677 0.21 23.78 9.60
CA THR A 677 0.64 24.23 10.95
C THR A 677 0.88 23.08 11.93
N LYS A 678 0.42 21.87 11.58
CA LYS A 678 0.57 20.66 12.41
C LYS A 678 1.55 19.68 11.78
N PRO A 679 2.37 18.99 12.58
CA PRO A 679 3.17 17.87 12.08
C PRO A 679 2.28 16.85 11.38
N SER A 680 2.64 16.42 10.18
CA SER A 680 1.89 15.44 9.39
C SER A 680 2.83 14.55 8.58
N ILE A 681 2.41 13.33 8.31
CA ILE A 681 3.17 12.38 7.48
C ILE A 681 3.28 12.88 6.04
N ILE A 682 2.19 13.46 5.51
CA ILE A 682 2.20 14.05 4.17
C ILE A 682 3.12 15.29 4.15
N GLY A 683 3.16 16.08 5.22
CA GLY A 683 4.10 17.18 5.36
C GLY A 683 5.56 16.72 5.36
N ASP A 684 5.88 15.65 6.06
CA ASP A 684 7.21 15.04 6.04
C ASP A 684 7.55 14.47 4.65
N LEU A 685 6.57 13.89 3.94
CA LEU A 685 6.74 13.45 2.56
C LEU A 685 7.03 14.62 1.61
N ILE A 686 6.33 15.73 1.75
CA ILE A 686 6.58 16.95 0.96
C ILE A 686 8.00 17.47 1.22
N ASN A 687 8.42 17.55 2.49
CA ASN A 687 9.76 17.98 2.86
C ASN A 687 10.85 17.04 2.31
N TYR A 688 10.59 15.73 2.37
CA TYR A 688 11.49 14.74 1.80
C TYR A 688 11.62 14.90 0.28
N ILE A 689 10.50 15.10 -0.44
CA ILE A 689 10.52 15.33 -1.89
C ILE A 689 11.18 16.67 -2.22
N GLN A 690 11.01 17.69 -1.39
CA GLN A 690 11.70 18.97 -1.56
C GLN A 690 13.22 18.84 -1.50
N TYR A 691 13.71 17.92 -0.68
CA TYR A 691 15.14 17.68 -0.53
C TYR A 691 15.72 16.80 -1.64
N HIS A 692 14.97 15.80 -2.11
CA HIS A 692 15.46 14.76 -3.02
C HIS A 692 14.87 14.80 -4.44
N GLY A 693 13.84 15.58 -4.69
CA GLY A 693 13.08 15.58 -5.94
C GLY A 693 12.67 16.97 -6.40
N VAL A 694 11.49 17.08 -7.02
CA VAL A 694 11.02 18.31 -7.64
C VAL A 694 9.70 18.77 -7.05
N ILE A 695 9.61 20.06 -6.68
CA ILE A 695 8.35 20.73 -6.34
C ILE A 695 7.92 21.59 -7.52
N VAL A 696 6.67 21.42 -7.92
CA VAL A 696 5.98 22.25 -8.91
C VAL A 696 4.85 22.98 -8.20
N GLU A 697 4.95 24.29 -8.15
CA GLU A 697 3.82 25.13 -7.77
C GLU A 697 2.92 25.34 -8.98
N SER A 698 1.66 24.98 -8.83
CA SER A 698 0.70 25.08 -9.92
C SER A 698 0.45 26.54 -10.31
N LYS A 699 0.31 26.73 -11.61
CA LYS A 699 -0.15 27.99 -12.20
C LYS A 699 -1.63 27.96 -12.60
N LEU A 700 -2.31 26.83 -12.37
CA LEU A 700 -3.73 26.70 -12.65
C LEU A 700 -4.53 27.54 -11.66
N HIS A 701 -5.20 28.55 -12.17
CA HIS A 701 -6.03 29.47 -11.42
C HIS A 701 -7.47 29.39 -11.92
N SER A 702 -8.39 29.71 -11.01
CA SER A 702 -9.78 29.98 -11.35
C SER A 702 -10.10 31.43 -11.06
N ILE A 703 -10.92 32.05 -11.89
CA ILE A 703 -11.49 33.38 -11.59
C ILE A 703 -12.29 33.34 -10.28
N PHE A 704 -12.79 32.16 -9.92
CA PHE A 704 -13.58 31.91 -8.72
C PHE A 704 -12.75 31.62 -7.47
N ASP A 705 -11.41 31.56 -7.57
CA ASP A 705 -10.54 31.44 -6.39
C ASP A 705 -10.77 32.60 -5.41
N LEU A 706 -11.12 33.77 -5.93
CA LEU A 706 -11.49 34.92 -5.12
C LEU A 706 -12.70 34.70 -4.20
N LEU A 707 -13.53 33.67 -4.45
CA LEU A 707 -14.65 33.28 -3.59
C LEU A 707 -14.22 32.59 -2.29
N TYR A 708 -13.01 32.02 -2.23
CA TYR A 708 -12.52 31.38 -1.02
C TYR A 708 -12.27 32.39 0.10
N SER A 709 -12.46 31.93 1.34
CA SER A 709 -12.29 32.78 2.53
C SER A 709 -10.87 33.34 2.66
N SER A 710 -9.86 32.57 2.25
CA SER A 710 -8.46 33.00 2.21
C SER A 710 -8.20 34.24 1.31
N TYR A 711 -9.06 34.47 0.31
CA TYR A 711 -8.95 35.56 -0.64
C TYR A 711 -9.97 36.69 -0.39
N ALA A 712 -10.60 36.76 0.77
CA ALA A 712 -11.66 37.73 1.05
C ALA A 712 -11.21 39.21 0.87
N GLN A 713 -9.99 39.52 1.26
CA GLN A 713 -9.43 40.88 1.08
C GLN A 713 -9.16 41.16 -0.41
N GLN A 714 -8.58 40.22 -1.12
CA GLN A 714 -8.33 40.34 -2.57
C GLN A 714 -9.65 40.46 -3.34
N ARG A 715 -10.70 39.70 -2.96
CA ARG A 715 -12.03 39.80 -3.54
C ARG A 715 -12.62 41.21 -3.34
N MET A 716 -12.58 41.73 -2.12
CA MET A 716 -13.08 43.08 -1.84
C MET A 716 -12.32 44.13 -2.68
N HIS A 717 -10.99 44.01 -2.76
CA HIS A 717 -10.18 44.93 -3.56
C HIS A 717 -10.49 44.77 -5.06
N TYR A 718 -10.65 43.56 -5.56
CA TYR A 718 -10.97 43.28 -6.97
C TYR A 718 -12.32 43.87 -7.40
N LEU A 719 -13.34 43.74 -6.55
CA LEU A 719 -14.69 44.24 -6.83
C LEU A 719 -14.86 45.74 -6.55
N ALA A 720 -13.94 46.37 -5.80
CA ALA A 720 -14.02 47.78 -5.49
C ALA A 720 -13.98 48.67 -6.75
N GLY A 721 -14.98 49.55 -6.90
CA GLY A 721 -15.10 50.46 -8.05
C GLY A 721 -15.51 49.79 -9.38
N LYS A 722 -15.80 48.47 -9.38
CA LYS A 722 -16.29 47.76 -10.56
C LYS A 722 -17.83 47.70 -10.60
N PRO A 723 -18.44 47.55 -11.80
CA PRO A 723 -19.89 47.37 -11.92
C PRO A 723 -20.38 46.16 -11.11
N LYS A 724 -21.41 46.38 -10.29
CA LYS A 724 -22.13 45.29 -9.59
C LYS A 724 -23.41 44.99 -10.38
N VAL A 725 -23.53 43.74 -10.86
CA VAL A 725 -24.67 43.30 -11.70
C VAL A 725 -25.55 42.28 -10.98
N SER A 726 -25.08 41.70 -9.88
CA SER A 726 -25.80 40.71 -9.10
C SER A 726 -25.54 40.87 -7.60
N ASP A 727 -26.37 40.21 -6.80
CA ASP A 727 -26.11 40.02 -5.35
C ASP A 727 -25.06 38.96 -5.06
N TYR A 728 -24.73 38.13 -6.04
CA TYR A 728 -23.73 37.06 -5.92
C TYR A 728 -22.36 37.51 -6.42
N ASP A 729 -21.34 37.37 -5.58
CA ASP A 729 -19.96 37.71 -5.94
C ASP A 729 -19.43 36.90 -7.13
N SER A 730 -19.87 35.66 -7.29
CA SER A 730 -19.50 34.80 -8.43
C SER A 730 -19.87 35.42 -9.77
N GLU A 731 -21.10 35.92 -9.90
CA GLU A 731 -21.56 36.55 -11.11
C GLU A 731 -20.87 37.91 -11.31
N ASN A 732 -20.63 38.68 -10.23
CA ASN A 732 -19.89 39.96 -10.32
C ASN A 732 -18.45 39.74 -10.78
N ILE A 733 -17.77 38.68 -10.31
CA ILE A 733 -16.42 38.33 -10.75
C ILE A 733 -16.44 37.95 -12.22
N ALA A 734 -17.33 36.99 -12.61
CA ALA A 734 -17.47 36.53 -13.99
C ALA A 734 -17.75 37.70 -14.95
N TYR A 735 -18.69 38.61 -14.62
CA TYR A 735 -19.00 39.76 -15.43
C TYR A 735 -17.77 40.66 -15.70
N ASN A 736 -17.00 40.98 -14.64
CA ASN A 736 -15.83 41.80 -14.77
C ASN A 736 -14.70 41.12 -15.56
N VAL A 737 -14.57 39.82 -15.46
CA VAL A 737 -13.62 39.05 -16.26
C VAL A 737 -14.04 39.06 -17.74
N LEU A 738 -15.33 38.79 -18.05
CA LEU A 738 -15.87 38.83 -19.41
C LEU A 738 -15.63 40.21 -20.05
N LEU A 739 -15.86 41.30 -19.31
CA LEU A 739 -15.54 42.65 -19.79
C LEU A 739 -14.06 42.86 -20.11
N THR A 740 -13.18 42.22 -19.30
CA THR A 740 -11.74 42.31 -19.51
C THR A 740 -11.32 41.51 -20.75
N ILE A 741 -11.81 40.30 -20.90
CA ILE A 741 -11.56 39.43 -22.06
C ILE A 741 -11.96 40.12 -23.37
N LEU A 742 -13.16 40.68 -23.41
CA LEU A 742 -13.64 41.42 -24.61
C LEU A 742 -12.83 42.68 -24.94
N LYS A 743 -12.21 43.33 -23.95
CA LYS A 743 -11.33 44.50 -24.16
C LYS A 743 -9.91 44.13 -24.62
N THR A 744 -9.43 42.96 -24.22
CA THR A 744 -8.05 42.51 -24.50
C THR A 744 -7.87 42.20 -25.98
N HIS A 745 -8.89 41.65 -26.64
CA HIS A 745 -8.86 41.30 -28.05
C HIS A 745 -9.53 42.34 -28.94
N LYS A 746 -8.74 43.04 -29.76
CA LYS A 746 -9.24 44.11 -30.66
C LYS A 746 -10.43 43.67 -31.55
N VAL A 747 -10.42 42.44 -31.99
CA VAL A 747 -11.49 41.85 -32.84
C VAL A 747 -12.81 41.69 -32.07
N TRP A 748 -12.78 41.56 -30.76
CA TRP A 748 -13.97 41.35 -29.93
C TRP A 748 -14.62 42.67 -29.44
N ASN A 749 -14.09 43.84 -29.81
CA ASN A 749 -14.69 45.17 -29.50
C ASN A 749 -16.12 45.34 -30.07
N VAL A 750 -16.48 44.50 -31.05
CA VAL A 750 -17.85 44.48 -31.62
C VAL A 750 -18.84 43.69 -30.75
N LEU A 751 -18.37 43.04 -29.71
CA LEU A 751 -19.19 42.26 -28.80
C LEU A 751 -19.61 43.09 -27.56
N HIS A 752 -20.72 42.67 -26.95
CA HIS A 752 -21.25 43.23 -25.71
C HIS A 752 -21.78 42.16 -24.79
N VAL A 753 -21.58 42.31 -23.49
CA VAL A 753 -22.11 41.41 -22.45
C VAL A 753 -23.34 42.05 -21.83
N PHE A 754 -24.43 41.34 -21.85
CA PHE A 754 -25.66 41.74 -21.15
C PHE A 754 -25.83 40.76 -19.93
N PRO A 755 -25.91 41.33 -18.71
CA PRO A 755 -26.22 40.54 -17.54
C PRO A 755 -27.72 40.26 -17.45
N HIS A 756 -28.09 39.12 -16.85
CA HIS A 756 -29.44 38.68 -16.55
C HIS A 756 -30.41 38.82 -17.75
N TYR A 757 -30.00 38.30 -18.94
CA TYR A 757 -30.76 38.51 -20.14
C TYR A 757 -32.00 37.59 -20.20
N PRO A 758 -33.24 38.12 -20.26
CA PRO A 758 -34.45 37.33 -20.19
C PRO A 758 -34.58 36.36 -21.38
N LEU A 759 -35.02 35.10 -21.12
CA LEU A 759 -35.21 34.12 -22.18
C LEU A 759 -36.32 34.50 -23.16
N TYR A 760 -37.37 35.23 -22.73
CA TYR A 760 -38.47 35.66 -23.62
C TYR A 760 -38.02 36.67 -24.64
N ASP A 761 -37.00 37.51 -24.34
CA ASP A 761 -36.41 38.44 -25.31
C ASP A 761 -35.41 37.74 -26.24
N LEU A 762 -34.71 36.71 -25.72
CA LEU A 762 -33.72 35.93 -26.46
C LEU A 762 -34.38 34.97 -27.45
N ILE A 763 -35.48 34.29 -27.04
CA ILE A 763 -36.19 33.27 -27.82
C ILE A 763 -37.52 33.78 -28.27
N ARG A 764 -37.55 34.55 -29.37
CA ARG A 764 -38.79 35.11 -29.96
C ARG A 764 -39.59 34.09 -30.77
N ASP A 765 -38.87 33.17 -31.41
CA ASP A 765 -39.50 32.07 -32.14
C ASP A 765 -39.64 30.86 -31.24
N LEU A 766 -40.91 30.52 -30.94
CA LEU A 766 -41.23 29.38 -30.05
C LEU A 766 -41.47 28.07 -30.80
N SER A 767 -41.37 28.08 -32.14
CA SER A 767 -41.58 26.85 -32.94
C SER A 767 -40.60 25.74 -32.53
N GLY A 768 -41.06 24.48 -32.50
CA GLY A 768 -40.24 23.34 -32.14
C GLY A 768 -39.97 23.14 -30.65
N LEU A 769 -40.52 23.98 -29.78
CA LEU A 769 -40.44 23.79 -28.33
C LEU A 769 -41.68 23.09 -27.79
N THR A 770 -41.54 22.35 -26.69
CA THR A 770 -42.67 21.71 -25.98
C THR A 770 -43.43 22.71 -25.11
N ASP A 771 -44.69 22.39 -24.72
CA ASP A 771 -45.51 23.23 -23.85
C ASP A 771 -44.84 23.57 -22.50
N LYS A 772 -44.02 22.66 -21.96
CA LYS A 772 -43.21 22.89 -20.73
C LYS A 772 -42.12 23.94 -20.99
N GLN A 773 -41.49 23.88 -22.15
CA GLN A 773 -40.44 24.84 -22.57
C GLN A 773 -41.06 26.22 -22.91
N HIS A 774 -42.21 26.27 -23.55
CA HIS A 774 -42.95 27.53 -23.79
C HIS A 774 -43.24 28.26 -22.48
N ARG A 775 -43.83 27.55 -21.51
CA ARG A 775 -44.12 28.15 -20.18
C ARG A 775 -42.85 28.60 -19.46
N PHE A 776 -41.72 27.90 -19.63
CA PHE A 776 -40.46 28.26 -19.04
C PHE A 776 -39.89 29.52 -19.68
N VAL A 777 -39.88 29.66 -21.02
CA VAL A 777 -39.42 30.87 -21.73
C VAL A 777 -40.28 32.08 -21.35
N ALA A 778 -41.61 31.93 -21.26
CA ALA A 778 -42.53 33.01 -20.89
C ALA A 778 -42.43 33.46 -19.43
N SER A 779 -41.67 32.76 -18.58
CA SER A 779 -41.47 33.15 -17.17
C SER A 779 -40.57 34.39 -17.04
N PRO A 780 -41.02 35.47 -16.38
CA PRO A 780 -40.21 36.64 -16.16
C PRO A 780 -38.90 36.37 -15.36
N MET A 781 -38.86 35.23 -14.65
CA MET A 781 -37.72 34.78 -13.88
C MET A 781 -36.71 33.94 -14.68
N ALA A 782 -37.04 33.59 -15.90
CA ALA A 782 -36.16 32.77 -16.75
C ALA A 782 -35.19 33.70 -17.53
N HIS A 783 -33.94 33.65 -17.22
CA HIS A 783 -32.87 34.45 -17.86
C HIS A 783 -31.61 33.60 -18.01
N VAL A 784 -30.68 34.02 -18.84
CA VAL A 784 -29.26 33.59 -18.79
C VAL A 784 -28.47 34.61 -17.97
N ASP A 785 -27.47 34.12 -17.21
CA ASP A 785 -26.67 35.02 -16.35
C ASP A 785 -25.96 36.08 -17.20
N PHE A 786 -25.39 35.67 -18.32
CA PHE A 786 -24.77 36.57 -19.28
C PHE A 786 -25.09 36.17 -20.71
N LEU A 787 -25.39 37.19 -21.56
CA LEU A 787 -25.48 37.01 -22.99
C LEU A 787 -24.40 37.87 -23.66
N ILE A 788 -23.52 37.23 -24.44
CA ILE A 788 -22.61 37.94 -25.33
C ILE A 788 -23.29 38.03 -26.72
N SER A 789 -23.44 39.24 -27.22
CA SER A 789 -24.03 39.47 -28.56
C SER A 789 -23.20 40.49 -29.36
N ASN A 790 -23.33 40.44 -30.66
CA ASN A 790 -22.70 41.38 -31.55
C ASN A 790 -23.45 42.74 -31.52
N ARG A 791 -22.76 43.84 -31.28
CA ARG A 791 -23.35 45.21 -31.19
C ARG A 791 -23.97 45.71 -32.50
N VAL A 792 -23.44 45.25 -33.63
CA VAL A 792 -23.85 45.69 -34.96
C VAL A 792 -25.06 44.86 -35.43
N THR A 793 -24.90 43.51 -35.45
CA THR A 793 -25.94 42.63 -35.99
C THR A 793 -27.05 42.31 -34.96
N LYS A 794 -26.81 42.55 -33.68
CA LYS A 794 -27.69 42.20 -32.54
C LYS A 794 -27.92 40.69 -32.39
N GLN A 795 -27.10 39.89 -33.05
CA GLN A 795 -27.21 38.42 -32.93
C GLN A 795 -26.53 37.92 -31.65
N PRO A 796 -27.15 36.93 -30.98
CA PRO A 796 -26.51 36.24 -29.86
C PRO A 796 -25.30 35.44 -30.35
N VAL A 797 -24.20 35.48 -29.63
CA VAL A 797 -22.96 34.77 -29.91
C VAL A 797 -22.78 33.64 -28.90
N LEU A 798 -22.91 33.94 -27.60
CA LEU A 798 -22.69 33.01 -26.52
C LEU A 798 -23.56 33.35 -25.31
N ALA A 799 -24.27 32.36 -24.78
CA ALA A 799 -24.92 32.44 -23.48
C ALA A 799 -24.04 31.81 -22.44
N ILE A 800 -23.93 32.42 -21.24
CA ILE A 800 -23.10 31.95 -20.15
C ILE A 800 -23.94 31.83 -18.88
N GLU A 801 -23.77 30.73 -18.17
CA GLU A 801 -24.32 30.45 -16.84
C GLU A 801 -23.17 30.30 -15.85
N VAL A 802 -23.32 30.80 -14.63
CA VAL A 802 -22.37 30.64 -13.54
C VAL A 802 -22.94 29.69 -12.49
N ASN A 803 -22.45 28.46 -12.48
CA ASN A 803 -22.97 27.40 -11.63
C ASN A 803 -22.32 27.43 -10.26
N GLY A 804 -23.03 27.89 -9.24
CA GLY A 804 -22.61 27.78 -7.86
C GLY A 804 -22.73 26.37 -7.34
N PHE A 805 -21.68 25.83 -6.72
CA PHE A 805 -21.59 24.45 -6.23
C PHE A 805 -22.82 23.99 -5.41
N SER A 806 -23.38 24.85 -4.56
CA SER A 806 -24.44 24.47 -3.62
C SER A 806 -25.84 24.31 -4.26
N TYR A 807 -26.07 24.82 -5.46
CA TYR A 807 -27.41 24.95 -6.04
C TYR A 807 -27.70 24.04 -7.23
N HIS A 808 -26.66 23.53 -7.91
CA HIS A 808 -26.80 22.84 -9.22
C HIS A 808 -26.62 21.33 -9.17
N HIS A 809 -26.81 20.67 -8.01
CA HIS A 809 -26.71 19.21 -7.91
C HIS A 809 -27.86 18.47 -8.56
N LYS A 810 -27.56 17.30 -9.16
CA LYS A 810 -28.58 16.41 -9.74
C LYS A 810 -29.66 16.10 -8.71
N GLY A 811 -30.94 16.30 -9.11
CA GLY A 811 -32.11 16.08 -8.25
C GLY A 811 -32.63 17.31 -7.53
N THR A 812 -32.03 18.49 -7.74
CA THR A 812 -32.58 19.77 -7.28
C THR A 812 -33.53 20.36 -8.29
N ALA A 813 -34.51 21.16 -7.85
CA ALA A 813 -35.42 21.91 -8.75
C ALA A 813 -34.64 22.85 -9.70
N GLN A 814 -33.47 23.31 -9.28
CA GLN A 814 -32.57 24.13 -10.10
C GLN A 814 -31.94 23.32 -11.23
N ALA A 815 -31.42 22.10 -10.94
CA ALA A 815 -30.85 21.23 -11.97
C ALA A 815 -31.88 20.89 -13.09
N GLU A 816 -33.18 20.75 -12.76
CA GLU A 816 -34.23 20.56 -13.75
C GLU A 816 -34.42 21.81 -14.61
N ARG A 817 -34.38 23.00 -14.01
CA ARG A 817 -34.49 24.29 -14.73
C ARG A 817 -33.32 24.47 -15.69
N ASP A 818 -32.11 24.17 -15.26
CA ASP A 818 -30.90 24.27 -16.08
C ASP A 818 -30.94 23.29 -17.24
N ALA A 819 -31.43 22.05 -17.03
CA ALA A 819 -31.64 21.08 -18.11
C ALA A 819 -32.65 21.58 -19.16
N ILE A 820 -33.74 22.23 -18.71
CA ILE A 820 -34.74 22.81 -19.63
C ILE A 820 -34.11 23.96 -20.40
N LYS A 821 -33.40 24.87 -19.74
CA LYS A 821 -32.71 26.00 -20.35
C LYS A 821 -31.69 25.53 -21.40
N ARG A 822 -30.86 24.57 -21.08
CA ARG A 822 -29.88 23.95 -22.00
C ARG A 822 -30.56 23.37 -23.24
N SER A 823 -31.66 22.66 -23.04
CA SER A 823 -32.45 22.04 -24.15
C SER A 823 -33.05 23.14 -25.05
N ILE A 824 -33.56 24.25 -24.52
CA ILE A 824 -34.12 25.38 -25.28
C ILE A 824 -33.05 26.07 -26.12
N LEU A 825 -31.93 26.46 -25.48
CA LEU A 825 -30.83 27.15 -26.16
C LEU A 825 -30.23 26.28 -27.27
N GLY A 826 -30.05 24.97 -27.01
CA GLY A 826 -29.57 24.04 -28.02
C GLY A 826 -30.53 23.87 -29.20
N ALA A 827 -31.84 23.81 -28.97
CA ALA A 827 -32.86 23.72 -30.03
C ALA A 827 -32.91 25.00 -30.92
N LYS A 828 -32.45 26.11 -30.38
CA LYS A 828 -32.40 27.42 -31.10
C LYS A 828 -30.98 27.75 -31.61
N GLY A 829 -30.04 26.83 -31.54
CA GLY A 829 -28.68 27.00 -32.05
C GLY A 829 -27.84 28.02 -31.29
N ILE A 830 -28.25 28.39 -30.06
CA ILE A 830 -27.49 29.31 -29.20
C ILE A 830 -26.52 28.49 -28.35
N ARG A 831 -25.23 28.76 -28.47
CA ARG A 831 -24.22 28.10 -27.66
C ARG A 831 -24.36 28.53 -26.21
N LEU A 832 -24.41 27.56 -25.29
CA LEU A 832 -24.38 27.76 -23.85
C LEU A 832 -23.02 27.31 -23.31
N LEU A 833 -22.37 28.18 -22.53
CA LEU A 833 -21.20 27.87 -21.72
C LEU A 833 -21.60 27.91 -20.24
N GLU A 834 -21.29 26.88 -19.52
CA GLU A 834 -21.55 26.75 -18.08
C GLU A 834 -20.22 26.86 -17.34
N LEU A 835 -20.02 27.89 -16.55
CA LEU A 835 -18.83 28.14 -15.75
C LEU A 835 -19.06 27.62 -14.34
N ASP A 836 -18.40 26.54 -13.98
CA ASP A 836 -18.48 25.95 -12.64
C ASP A 836 -17.55 26.68 -11.66
N THR A 837 -18.07 27.09 -10.49
CA THR A 837 -17.28 27.82 -9.47
C THR A 837 -16.26 26.96 -8.73
N VAL A 838 -16.05 25.73 -9.15
CA VAL A 838 -15.07 24.78 -8.61
C VAL A 838 -14.03 24.29 -9.63
N GLY A 839 -14.15 24.75 -10.88
CA GLY A 839 -13.23 24.42 -11.96
C GLY A 839 -11.95 25.24 -11.97
N SER A 840 -11.29 25.25 -13.13
CA SER A 840 -10.12 26.08 -13.43
C SER A 840 -10.03 26.33 -14.94
N GLY A 841 -9.33 27.40 -15.34
CA GLY A 841 -9.12 27.70 -16.75
C GLY A 841 -10.33 28.34 -17.45
N GLU A 842 -11.23 29.00 -16.72
CA GLU A 842 -12.46 29.61 -17.25
C GLU A 842 -12.17 30.70 -18.29
N ILE A 843 -11.05 31.42 -18.16
CA ILE A 843 -10.65 32.48 -19.11
C ILE A 843 -10.33 31.81 -20.45
N GLU A 844 -9.49 30.80 -20.46
CA GLU A 844 -9.09 30.05 -21.65
C GLU A 844 -10.30 29.37 -22.31
N GLU A 845 -11.23 28.86 -21.50
CA GLU A 845 -12.46 28.25 -22.01
C GLU A 845 -13.37 29.25 -22.70
N VAL A 846 -13.60 30.41 -22.08
CA VAL A 846 -14.38 31.51 -22.69
C VAL A 846 -13.72 31.97 -23.98
N GLU A 847 -12.41 32.18 -23.99
CA GLU A 847 -11.66 32.61 -25.18
C GLU A 847 -11.73 31.59 -26.31
N ALA A 848 -11.57 30.31 -26.00
CA ALA A 848 -11.66 29.23 -26.99
C ALA A 848 -13.07 29.13 -27.61
N VAL A 849 -14.13 29.21 -26.79
CA VAL A 849 -15.52 29.15 -27.27
C VAL A 849 -15.85 30.38 -28.11
N LEU A 850 -15.45 31.59 -27.67
CA LEU A 850 -15.68 32.83 -28.45
C LEU A 850 -14.95 32.80 -29.80
N THR A 851 -13.71 32.29 -29.84
CA THR A 851 -12.95 32.15 -31.09
C THR A 851 -13.63 31.22 -32.05
N ASN A 852 -14.12 30.05 -31.56
CA ASN A 852 -14.84 29.09 -32.37
C ASN A 852 -16.16 29.63 -32.91
N GLU A 853 -16.99 30.30 -32.10
CA GLU A 853 -18.27 30.83 -32.52
C GLU A 853 -18.13 32.01 -33.48
N LEU A 854 -17.11 32.87 -33.30
CA LEU A 854 -16.82 33.95 -34.25
C LEU A 854 -16.26 33.40 -35.57
N GLY A 855 -15.47 32.35 -35.55
CA GLY A 855 -15.02 31.65 -36.75
C GLY A 855 -16.18 31.04 -37.56
N ARG A 856 -17.21 30.53 -36.92
CA ARG A 856 -18.45 30.03 -37.55
C ARG A 856 -19.32 31.14 -38.15
N ILE A 857 -19.39 32.29 -37.47
CA ILE A 857 -20.16 33.45 -37.94
C ILE A 857 -19.45 34.17 -39.08
N GLY A 858 -18.12 34.06 -39.19
CA GLY A 858 -17.26 34.73 -40.17
C GLY A 858 -17.06 34.02 -41.51
N THR A 859 -17.50 32.74 -41.65
CA THR A 859 -17.50 32.02 -42.92
C THR A 859 -18.89 32.18 -43.55
N PRO A 860 -19.03 32.98 -44.65
CA PRO A 860 -20.23 32.89 -45.45
C PRO A 860 -20.27 31.47 -46.02
N ASP A 861 -21.36 30.72 -45.83
CA ASP A 861 -21.63 29.54 -46.60
C ASP A 861 -21.48 29.89 -48.07
N GLU A 862 -20.56 29.28 -48.80
CA GLU A 862 -20.56 29.22 -50.25
C GLU A 862 -21.81 28.43 -50.65
N ALA A 863 -22.85 29.17 -51.01
CA ALA A 863 -24.03 28.67 -51.68
C ALA A 863 -23.79 28.61 -53.21
#